data_09d0f36b26f113b3580f1051b2ff3100
#
_entry.id   09d0f36b26f113b3580f1051b2ff3100
#
_cell.length_a   1.000
_cell.length_b   1.000
_cell.length_c   1.000
_cell.angle_alpha   90.00
_cell.angle_beta   90.00
_cell.angle_gamma   90.00
#
_symmetry.space_group_name_H-M   'P 1'
#
loop_
_entity.id
_entity.type
_entity.pdbx_description
1 polymer ?
#
loop_
_entity_poly.entity_id
_entity_poly.type
_entity_poly.pdbx_seq_one_letter_code
_entity_poly.pdbx_strand_id
1 'polypeptide(L)'
;MAALQLQLQELSAKIDEMKTNPKKSALKKRRASIKSTSSTKRKNKKTDGLDYKRVDQLWDSTIHNYKLKESAEEAEGEFTEYAFLVRRRFDWENKYQSTVIDIKSKALRAVLAVVMKDCKSVSLEAEEPTIDPNLLFLYLEDLRTYYKKTLKSKIKAERKKKVVKKLEQQKAVCRTLVQFIDDDYAETKKTLYPLLAAGNITFDLLWALFTPNDIAITSCYGAWEHPRCFKADWAMKYATIAKGEWYCIEGKYMEYDGKGFGFGDFEVDIESFKGPRKITSLAAYPLKYHRDPEGIKKQIVARGEKFVNMEGMQYRSHKGLAFMKKKKAVLKININGRIIIDPATFRRVNPNYPISIIKPKESDELFSDSDDDDCSCCSDSGNDETPGADEKLEDDEFGGGDSHKSKFKYKWVEDAQGEPHYVAVEVDEDGEPIRSQQIETLDKRTYTEEQLLLTSPVVLGFAFSEKLWLEFSLSGVQEIVWNDDAYDSLVLPNDKKSTVRALVESHKFHPAQAIDDVIQGKGKGLVFVLHGPPGTGKTLTAESVSEALRSPLYIVSAGELGTDPARLEQELQKILDIAHSWGALLLLDEADVFLEKREVHDIHRNALVSIFLRLLEYFQGILFLTTNRVETFDDAFQSRIHVALRYDELTPKARKEIWKNFIERVRKQGELNEQSDTRDVVGVDKFSEEDFVALSRHRLNGRQIKNMARTAQALAINEGQKLTMGHIKRVLDVAETFDRDLKGGSGYLDAMRSYT
;
A
#
# COMPACT_ATOMS: atom_id res chain seq x y z
N MET A 1 -14.36 23.30 42.85
CA MET A 1 -13.20 23.60 43.73
C MET A 1 -13.43 23.09 45.14
N ALA A 2 -14.51 23.47 45.84
CA ALA A 2 -14.78 23.02 47.22
C ALA A 2 -14.94 21.48 47.36
N ALA A 3 -15.61 20.81 46.43
CA ALA A 3 -15.79 19.35 46.43
C ALA A 3 -14.48 18.57 46.23
N LEU A 4 -13.55 19.09 45.43
CA LEU A 4 -12.23 18.50 45.22
C LEU A 4 -11.31 18.68 46.45
N GLN A 5 -11.45 19.80 47.15
CA GLN A 5 -10.71 20.03 48.40
C GLN A 5 -11.18 19.11 49.53
N LEU A 6 -12.47 18.81 49.58
CA LEU A 6 -13.02 17.85 50.55
C LEU A 6 -12.53 16.41 50.28
N GLN A 7 -12.49 15.98 49.00
CA GLN A 7 -11.95 14.67 48.63
C GLN A 7 -10.46 14.54 48.90
N LEU A 8 -9.67 15.61 48.74
CA LEU A 8 -8.24 15.63 49.08
C LEU A 8 -8.01 15.55 50.59
N GLN A 9 -8.86 16.19 51.40
CA GLN A 9 -8.81 16.07 52.84
C GLN A 9 -9.19 14.68 53.34
N GLU A 10 -10.21 14.03 52.77
CA GLU A 10 -10.56 12.64 53.10
C GLU A 10 -9.48 11.63 52.72
N LEU A 11 -8.82 11.82 51.57
CA LEU A 11 -7.70 10.98 51.14
C LEU A 11 -6.47 11.16 52.03
N SER A 12 -6.18 12.40 52.41
CA SER A 12 -5.09 12.71 53.37
C SER A 12 -5.34 12.07 54.76
N ALA A 13 -6.57 12.16 55.26
CA ALA A 13 -6.94 11.51 56.51
C ALA A 13 -6.83 9.99 56.48
N LYS A 14 -7.21 9.35 55.37
CA LYS A 14 -7.05 7.90 55.15
C LYS A 14 -5.57 7.47 55.08
N ILE A 15 -4.70 8.29 54.52
CA ILE A 15 -3.26 8.02 54.43
C ILE A 15 -2.62 8.11 55.83
N ASP A 16 -3.04 9.05 56.65
CA ASP A 16 -2.52 9.21 58.03
C ASP A 16 -3.08 8.13 58.97
N GLU A 17 -4.31 7.67 58.78
CA GLU A 17 -4.87 6.51 59.47
C GLU A 17 -4.15 5.20 59.15
N MET A 18 -3.65 5.03 57.90
CA MET A 18 -2.81 3.90 57.51
C MET A 18 -1.38 3.97 58.08
N LYS A 19 -0.85 5.15 58.39
CA LYS A 19 0.48 5.34 59.02
C LYS A 19 0.48 5.08 60.53
N THR A 20 -0.66 5.24 61.21
CA THR A 20 -0.74 5.17 62.67
C THR A 20 -1.15 3.81 63.23
N ASN A 21 -1.46 2.79 62.43
CA ASN A 21 -1.84 1.48 62.91
C ASN A 21 -0.94 0.33 62.41
N PRO A 22 0.22 0.08 63.06
CA PRO A 22 1.08 -1.08 62.73
C PRO A 22 0.66 -2.31 63.57
N LYS A 23 -0.58 -2.77 63.48
CA LYS A 23 -0.93 -4.09 64.06
C LYS A 23 -2.01 -4.80 63.25
N LYS A 24 -1.58 -5.99 62.72
CA LYS A 24 -2.39 -7.11 62.25
C LYS A 24 -2.65 -7.18 60.74
N SER A 25 -1.61 -7.53 59.98
CA SER A 25 -1.76 -8.61 59.02
C SER A 25 -0.58 -9.57 59.13
N ALA A 26 -0.72 -10.52 60.02
CA ALA A 26 0.18 -11.65 60.14
C ALA A 26 -0.09 -12.62 58.96
N LEU A 27 0.44 -12.30 57.81
CA LEU A 27 0.72 -13.31 56.78
C LEU A 27 1.93 -14.09 57.27
N LYS A 28 1.68 -15.31 57.74
CA LYS A 28 2.66 -16.31 58.07
C LYS A 28 3.69 -16.43 56.96
N LYS A 29 4.84 -15.76 57.09
CA LYS A 29 6.06 -16.14 56.42
C LYS A 29 6.44 -17.54 56.92
N ARG A 30 6.02 -18.57 56.21
CA ARG A 30 6.68 -19.89 56.29
C ARG A 30 8.10 -19.68 55.79
N ARG A 31 9.01 -19.42 56.71
CA ARG A 31 10.42 -19.71 56.57
C ARG A 31 10.53 -21.21 56.33
N ALA A 32 10.62 -21.64 55.08
CA ALA A 32 11.21 -22.92 54.76
C ALA A 32 12.68 -22.80 55.17
N SER A 33 13.03 -23.41 56.28
CA SER A 33 14.42 -23.61 56.69
C SER A 33 15.02 -24.57 55.66
N ILE A 34 15.69 -24.04 54.66
CA ILE A 34 16.66 -24.80 53.92
C ILE A 34 17.80 -25.10 54.88
N LYS A 35 17.83 -26.34 55.33
CA LYS A 35 18.96 -26.89 56.09
C LYS A 35 20.23 -26.60 55.29
N SER A 36 21.09 -25.74 55.81
CA SER A 36 22.45 -25.58 55.37
C SER A 36 23.16 -26.94 55.65
N THR A 37 23.27 -27.71 54.60
CA THR A 37 24.22 -28.83 54.61
C THR A 37 25.62 -28.22 54.62
N SER A 38 26.32 -28.52 55.67
CA SER A 38 27.68 -28.14 56.02
C SER A 38 28.59 -28.08 54.76
N SER A 39 29.20 -26.91 54.58
CA SER A 39 30.29 -26.68 53.64
C SER A 39 31.47 -27.61 54.00
N THR A 40 31.54 -28.75 53.37
CA THR A 40 32.81 -29.43 53.19
C THR A 40 33.65 -28.54 52.25
N LYS A 41 34.75 -28.00 52.77
CA LYS A 41 35.79 -27.33 52.00
C LYS A 41 36.18 -28.20 50.80
N ARG A 42 35.52 -28.00 49.67
CA ARG A 42 35.96 -28.49 48.37
C ARG A 42 37.16 -27.65 47.95
N LYS A 43 38.34 -28.29 47.95
CA LYS A 43 39.53 -27.77 47.31
C LYS A 43 39.16 -27.21 45.92
N ASN A 44 39.62 -25.99 45.60
CA ASN A 44 39.58 -25.35 44.33
C ASN A 44 39.99 -26.32 43.20
N LYS A 45 39.04 -27.06 42.63
CA LYS A 45 39.19 -27.60 41.29
C LYS A 45 38.90 -26.41 40.39
N LYS A 46 39.90 -26.04 39.57
CA LYS A 46 39.64 -25.15 38.39
C LYS A 46 38.38 -25.61 37.71
N THR A 47 37.35 -24.81 37.80
CA THR A 47 36.12 -25.01 37.05
C THR A 47 36.46 -24.89 35.56
N ASP A 48 36.29 -25.95 34.84
CA ASP A 48 36.68 -26.08 33.41
C ASP A 48 35.82 -25.22 32.47
N GLY A 49 35.40 -24.03 32.86
CA GLY A 49 34.56 -23.11 32.04
C GLY A 49 33.18 -23.66 31.65
N LEU A 50 32.65 -24.59 32.46
CA LEU A 50 31.36 -25.27 32.20
C LEU A 50 30.17 -24.68 33.00
N ASP A 51 30.47 -23.93 34.06
CA ASP A 51 29.47 -23.36 34.99
C ASP A 51 29.09 -21.93 34.61
N TYR A 52 27.98 -21.44 35.16
CA TYR A 52 27.53 -20.05 35.02
C TYR A 52 27.47 -19.35 36.39
N LYS A 53 27.45 -18.02 36.38
CA LYS A 53 27.34 -17.22 37.58
C LYS A 53 26.25 -16.15 37.45
N ARG A 54 25.55 -15.83 38.56
CA ARG A 54 24.61 -14.73 38.64
C ARG A 54 25.29 -13.52 39.27
N VAL A 55 25.17 -12.35 38.63
CA VAL A 55 25.73 -11.08 39.07
C VAL A 55 24.70 -9.98 38.98
N ASP A 56 24.79 -8.99 39.88
CA ASP A 56 23.94 -7.82 39.87
C ASP A 56 24.75 -6.62 39.41
N GLN A 57 24.21 -5.89 38.44
CA GLN A 57 24.76 -4.63 37.96
C GLN A 57 24.02 -3.50 38.66
N LEU A 58 24.68 -2.92 39.67
CA LEU A 58 24.13 -1.86 40.52
C LEU A 58 24.81 -0.53 40.19
N TRP A 59 24.09 0.57 40.36
CA TRP A 59 24.64 1.92 40.25
C TRP A 59 25.46 2.22 41.52
N ASP A 60 26.72 2.61 41.36
CA ASP A 60 27.56 3.08 42.44
C ASP A 60 27.71 4.59 42.38
N SER A 61 27.10 5.29 43.34
CA SER A 61 27.10 6.75 43.46
C SER A 61 28.50 7.35 43.74
N THR A 62 29.45 6.54 44.18
CA THR A 62 30.82 7.02 44.49
C THR A 62 31.67 7.15 43.26
N ILE A 63 31.48 6.28 42.30
CA ILE A 63 32.22 6.29 41.01
C ILE A 63 31.38 6.82 39.84
N HIS A 64 30.10 7.19 40.10
CA HIS A 64 29.14 7.60 39.10
C HIS A 64 29.07 6.65 37.88
N ASN A 65 29.14 5.33 38.14
CA ASN A 65 29.10 4.30 37.13
C ASN A 65 28.45 3.02 37.68
N TYR A 66 28.11 2.10 36.76
CA TYR A 66 27.57 0.80 37.14
C TYR A 66 28.68 -0.18 37.55
N LYS A 67 28.50 -0.87 38.66
CA LYS A 67 29.43 -1.89 39.18
C LYS A 67 28.73 -3.25 39.20
N LEU A 68 29.47 -4.31 38.81
CA LEU A 68 29.01 -5.68 38.96
C LEU A 68 29.28 -6.16 40.40
N LYS A 69 28.20 -6.60 41.09
CA LYS A 69 28.27 -7.18 42.44
C LYS A 69 27.81 -8.63 42.38
N GLU A 70 28.50 -9.49 43.13
CA GLU A 70 28.00 -10.86 43.36
C GLU A 70 26.75 -10.84 44.22
N SER A 71 25.75 -11.67 43.92
CA SER A 71 24.51 -11.75 44.70
C SER A 71 24.70 -12.27 46.14
N ALA A 72 25.91 -12.67 46.54
CA ALA A 72 26.21 -13.25 47.83
C ALA A 72 27.47 -12.70 48.55
N GLU A 73 28.50 -12.19 47.85
CA GLU A 73 29.73 -11.65 48.49
C GLU A 73 30.46 -10.71 47.51
N GLU A 74 31.16 -9.71 48.05
CA GLU A 74 31.95 -8.71 47.30
C GLU A 74 33.24 -9.36 46.77
N ALA A 75 33.38 -9.62 45.50
CA ALA A 75 34.65 -9.92 44.87
C ALA A 75 34.74 -9.25 43.46
N GLU A 76 35.65 -8.30 43.36
CA GLU A 76 36.08 -7.77 42.05
C GLU A 76 36.95 -8.82 41.37
N GLY A 77 36.46 -9.46 40.29
CA GLY A 77 37.23 -10.43 39.52
C GLY A 77 36.72 -10.51 38.08
N GLU A 78 37.64 -10.65 37.14
CA GLU A 78 37.31 -11.01 35.75
C GLU A 78 36.65 -12.40 35.77
N PHE A 79 35.35 -12.44 35.49
CA PHE A 79 34.53 -13.67 35.44
C PHE A 79 34.76 -14.51 34.18
N THR A 80 35.98 -14.50 33.65
CA THR A 80 36.39 -15.23 32.45
C THR A 80 36.37 -16.77 32.59
N GLU A 81 36.29 -17.26 33.83
CA GLU A 81 36.27 -18.72 34.11
C GLU A 81 34.89 -19.36 33.88
N TYR A 82 33.84 -18.58 33.67
CA TYR A 82 32.47 -19.08 33.49
C TYR A 82 32.07 -19.18 32.01
N ALA A 83 31.15 -20.10 31.71
CA ALA A 83 30.61 -20.24 30.37
C ALA A 83 29.77 -19.03 29.92
N PHE A 84 28.96 -18.52 30.85
CA PHE A 84 28.14 -17.32 30.68
C PHE A 84 27.84 -16.71 32.05
N LEU A 85 27.50 -15.41 32.03
CA LEU A 85 27.05 -14.69 33.20
C LEU A 85 25.59 -14.33 33.05
N VAL A 86 24.81 -14.45 34.11
CA VAL A 86 23.44 -13.97 34.20
C VAL A 86 23.45 -12.66 34.94
N ARG A 87 23.38 -11.56 34.20
CA ARG A 87 23.50 -10.21 34.75
C ARG A 87 22.14 -9.57 34.89
N ARG A 88 21.73 -9.25 36.15
CA ARG A 88 20.55 -8.47 36.44
C ARG A 88 20.91 -6.99 36.43
N ARG A 89 20.23 -6.20 35.66
CA ARG A 89 20.42 -4.75 35.56
C ARG A 89 19.44 -4.06 36.46
N PHE A 90 19.94 -3.10 37.23
CA PHE A 90 19.15 -2.22 38.09
C PHE A 90 19.40 -0.78 37.65
N ASP A 91 18.37 0.07 37.79
CA ASP A 91 18.49 1.50 37.51
C ASP A 91 19.25 2.24 38.63
N TRP A 92 19.42 3.55 38.48
CA TRP A 92 20.09 4.41 39.45
C TRP A 92 19.34 4.47 40.80
N GLU A 93 18.06 4.12 40.86
CA GLU A 93 17.26 3.97 42.08
C GLU A 93 17.31 2.55 42.66
N ASN A 94 18.13 1.64 42.12
CA ASN A 94 18.20 0.22 42.48
C ASN A 94 16.89 -0.54 42.25
N LYS A 95 16.06 -0.10 41.27
CA LYS A 95 14.93 -0.88 40.80
C LYS A 95 15.38 -1.85 39.72
N TYR A 96 14.84 -3.07 39.74
CA TYR A 96 15.11 -4.05 38.72
C TYR A 96 14.63 -3.56 37.33
N GLN A 97 15.51 -3.54 36.37
CA GLN A 97 15.25 -3.12 35.00
C GLN A 97 15.11 -4.33 34.04
N SER A 98 16.15 -5.16 33.96
CA SER A 98 16.20 -6.29 33.03
C SER A 98 17.22 -7.35 33.49
N THR A 99 17.12 -8.54 32.89
CA THR A 99 18.16 -9.59 33.00
C THR A 99 18.72 -9.86 31.62
N VAL A 100 20.04 -9.97 31.52
CA VAL A 100 20.76 -10.29 30.29
C VAL A 100 21.76 -11.41 30.53
N ILE A 101 22.11 -12.15 29.49
CA ILE A 101 23.10 -13.23 29.55
C ILE A 101 24.32 -12.85 28.70
N ASP A 102 25.46 -12.68 29.36
CA ASP A 102 26.74 -12.38 28.71
C ASP A 102 27.45 -13.68 28.37
N ILE A 103 27.76 -13.92 27.10
CA ILE A 103 28.37 -15.17 26.64
C ILE A 103 29.90 -15.04 26.67
N LYS A 104 30.54 -15.71 27.63
CA LYS A 104 32.01 -15.71 27.78
C LYS A 104 32.70 -16.87 27.03
N SER A 105 32.05 -18.03 26.92
CA SER A 105 32.64 -19.22 26.29
C SER A 105 32.55 -19.18 24.77
N LYS A 106 33.73 -19.30 24.10
CA LYS A 106 33.82 -19.48 22.64
C LYS A 106 33.10 -20.76 22.14
N ALA A 107 33.03 -21.79 22.98
CA ALA A 107 32.33 -23.04 22.65
C ALA A 107 30.82 -22.85 22.63
N LEU A 108 30.27 -22.07 23.58
CA LEU A 108 28.84 -21.72 23.62
C LEU A 108 28.48 -20.79 22.47
N ARG A 109 29.30 -19.80 22.18
CA ARG A 109 29.13 -18.89 21.05
C ARG A 109 28.99 -19.64 19.74
N ALA A 110 29.86 -20.62 19.49
CA ALA A 110 29.80 -21.47 18.29
C ALA A 110 28.53 -22.34 18.19
N VAL A 111 27.92 -22.73 19.33
CA VAL A 111 26.64 -23.44 19.36
C VAL A 111 25.51 -22.48 19.02
N LEU A 112 25.48 -21.30 19.64
CA LEU A 112 24.45 -20.28 19.41
C LEU A 112 24.49 -19.76 17.97
N ALA A 113 25.67 -19.56 17.38
CA ALA A 113 25.84 -19.16 15.99
C ALA A 113 25.21 -20.16 14.99
N VAL A 114 25.14 -21.44 15.35
CA VAL A 114 24.48 -22.45 14.50
C VAL A 114 22.98 -22.53 14.75
N VAL A 115 22.54 -22.45 16.03
CA VAL A 115 21.12 -22.59 16.39
C VAL A 115 20.34 -21.32 16.10
N MET A 116 20.98 -20.16 16.30
CA MET A 116 20.37 -18.83 16.11
C MET A 116 20.85 -18.16 14.81
N LYS A 117 21.27 -18.93 13.82
CA LYS A 117 21.82 -18.44 12.54
C LYS A 117 20.94 -17.37 11.89
N ASP A 118 19.64 -17.55 11.98
CA ASP A 118 18.68 -16.67 11.31
C ASP A 118 18.16 -15.53 12.22
N CYS A 119 18.75 -15.38 13.43
CA CYS A 119 18.37 -14.34 14.38
C CYS A 119 19.24 -13.10 14.16
N LYS A 120 18.65 -12.04 13.61
CA LYS A 120 19.35 -10.76 13.34
C LYS A 120 19.46 -9.85 14.58
N SER A 121 18.71 -10.11 15.63
CA SER A 121 18.64 -9.25 16.83
C SER A 121 19.85 -9.38 17.77
N VAL A 122 20.80 -10.31 17.50
CA VAL A 122 21.96 -10.53 18.35
C VAL A 122 23.22 -10.67 17.52
N SER A 123 24.16 -9.74 17.69
CA SER A 123 25.51 -9.90 17.14
C SER A 123 26.34 -10.85 18.01
N LEU A 124 26.53 -12.08 17.54
CA LEU A 124 27.39 -13.07 18.20
C LEU A 124 28.88 -12.85 17.90
N GLU A 125 29.23 -11.91 17.04
CA GLU A 125 30.59 -11.54 16.63
C GLU A 125 31.23 -10.55 17.61
N ALA A 126 30.41 -9.82 18.38
CA ALA A 126 30.89 -8.92 19.41
C ALA A 126 31.84 -9.63 20.41
N GLU A 127 32.76 -8.89 21.00
CA GLU A 127 33.75 -9.43 21.95
C GLU A 127 33.08 -10.09 23.17
N GLU A 128 31.99 -9.50 23.66
CA GLU A 128 31.13 -10.04 24.70
C GLU A 128 29.63 -9.97 24.30
N PRO A 129 29.13 -10.98 23.53
CA PRO A 129 27.73 -10.96 23.12
C PRO A 129 26.79 -11.06 24.31
N THR A 130 25.80 -10.16 24.33
CA THR A 130 24.75 -10.10 25.34
C THR A 130 23.42 -10.54 24.74
N ILE A 131 22.71 -11.46 25.39
CA ILE A 131 21.47 -12.03 24.87
C ILE A 131 20.36 -11.91 25.92
N ASP A 132 19.14 -11.61 25.49
CA ASP A 132 17.95 -11.68 26.33
C ASP A 132 17.63 -13.15 26.68
N PRO A 133 17.46 -13.51 27.96
CA PRO A 133 17.01 -14.84 28.37
C PRO A 133 15.71 -15.29 27.72
N ASN A 134 14.77 -14.37 27.45
CA ASN A 134 13.51 -14.66 26.76
C ASN A 134 13.76 -15.18 25.34
N LEU A 135 14.70 -14.57 24.63
CA LEU A 135 15.08 -15.00 23.30
C LEU A 135 15.69 -16.41 23.33
N LEU A 136 16.56 -16.71 24.30
CA LEU A 136 17.11 -18.07 24.48
C LEU A 136 16.03 -19.10 24.83
N PHE A 137 15.00 -18.69 25.56
CA PHE A 137 13.85 -19.55 25.85
C PHE A 137 13.09 -19.94 24.58
N LEU A 138 12.94 -19.03 23.62
CA LEU A 138 12.29 -19.33 22.34
C LEU A 138 13.03 -20.43 21.55
N TYR A 139 14.38 -20.45 21.61
CA TYR A 139 15.22 -21.47 20.97
C TYR A 139 15.49 -22.71 21.84
N LEU A 140 14.80 -22.86 22.98
CA LEU A 140 15.08 -23.92 23.95
C LEU A 140 14.95 -25.33 23.35
N GLU A 141 13.93 -25.59 22.54
CA GLU A 141 13.73 -26.90 21.91
C GLU A 141 14.76 -27.19 20.81
N ASP A 142 15.17 -26.15 20.09
CA ASP A 142 16.22 -26.25 19.08
C ASP A 142 17.58 -26.53 19.73
N LEU A 143 17.89 -25.85 20.81
CA LEU A 143 19.06 -26.10 21.64
C LEU A 143 19.08 -27.57 22.17
N ARG A 144 17.91 -28.05 22.65
CA ARG A 144 17.73 -29.43 23.11
C ARG A 144 17.97 -30.44 21.97
N THR A 145 17.42 -30.18 20.82
CA THR A 145 17.57 -31.04 19.63
C THR A 145 19.01 -31.01 19.16
N TYR A 146 19.64 -29.86 19.14
CA TYR A 146 21.02 -29.69 18.71
C TYR A 146 22.00 -30.48 19.58
N TYR A 147 21.96 -30.34 20.93
CA TYR A 147 22.90 -31.08 21.77
C TYR A 147 22.59 -32.58 21.91
N LYS A 148 21.30 -32.98 21.86
CA LYS A 148 20.88 -34.39 22.00
C LYS A 148 21.07 -35.19 20.71
N LYS A 149 20.76 -34.62 19.55
CA LYS A 149 20.78 -35.31 18.25
C LYS A 149 22.00 -34.90 17.44
N THR A 150 22.12 -33.61 17.06
CA THR A 150 23.12 -33.14 16.10
C THR A 150 24.56 -33.26 16.62
N LEU A 151 24.87 -32.73 17.81
CA LEU A 151 26.21 -32.83 18.39
C LEU A 151 26.57 -34.29 18.71
N LYS A 152 25.60 -35.10 19.17
CA LYS A 152 25.84 -36.54 19.44
C LYS A 152 26.16 -37.30 18.18
N SER A 153 25.52 -37.03 17.06
CA SER A 153 25.83 -37.65 15.77
C SER A 153 27.19 -37.20 15.22
N LYS A 154 27.51 -35.90 15.31
CA LYS A 154 28.80 -35.33 14.91
C LYS A 154 29.96 -35.94 15.72
N ILE A 155 29.81 -36.10 17.04
CA ILE A 155 30.81 -36.75 17.92
C ILE A 155 31.04 -38.21 17.51
N LYS A 156 29.99 -38.94 17.12
CA LYS A 156 30.13 -40.34 16.67
C LYS A 156 30.80 -40.48 15.31
N ALA A 157 30.60 -39.52 14.42
CA ALA A 157 31.16 -39.55 13.06
C ALA A 157 32.60 -39.07 12.98
N GLU A 158 33.06 -38.25 13.93
CA GLU A 158 34.39 -37.62 13.91
C GLU A 158 35.47 -38.55 14.49
N ARG A 159 36.60 -38.69 13.77
CA ARG A 159 37.74 -39.53 14.15
C ARG A 159 38.87 -38.76 14.85
N LYS A 160 38.97 -37.45 14.67
CA LYS A 160 40.07 -36.65 15.20
C LYS A 160 39.81 -36.31 16.68
N LYS A 161 40.60 -36.86 17.61
CA LYS A 161 40.47 -36.67 19.08
C LYS A 161 40.36 -35.20 19.50
N LYS A 162 41.08 -34.27 18.84
CA LYS A 162 41.03 -32.83 19.16
C LYS A 162 39.68 -32.22 18.82
N VAL A 163 39.05 -32.61 17.70
CA VAL A 163 37.73 -32.13 17.28
C VAL A 163 36.65 -32.75 18.16
N VAL A 164 36.73 -34.02 18.48
CA VAL A 164 35.82 -34.71 19.42
C VAL A 164 35.80 -34.01 20.76
N LYS A 165 36.97 -33.67 21.36
CA LYS A 165 37.05 -32.94 22.62
C LYS A 165 36.36 -31.56 22.54
N LYS A 166 36.51 -30.83 21.41
CA LYS A 166 35.83 -29.52 21.19
C LYS A 166 34.31 -29.71 21.11
N LEU A 167 33.83 -30.73 20.40
CA LEU A 167 32.38 -31.02 20.29
C LEU A 167 31.78 -31.48 21.62
N GLU A 168 32.52 -32.23 22.43
CA GLU A 168 32.09 -32.61 23.78
C GLU A 168 31.99 -31.42 24.70
N GLN A 169 32.92 -30.47 24.63
CA GLN A 169 32.86 -29.21 25.36
C GLN A 169 31.62 -28.38 24.94
N GLN A 170 31.39 -28.22 23.63
CA GLN A 170 30.19 -27.56 23.11
C GLN A 170 28.90 -28.19 23.64
N LYS A 171 28.83 -29.52 23.65
CA LYS A 171 27.68 -30.28 24.17
C LYS A 171 27.49 -30.06 25.67
N ALA A 172 28.57 -30.04 26.46
CA ALA A 172 28.50 -29.83 27.90
C ALA A 172 28.00 -28.42 28.25
N VAL A 173 28.58 -27.40 27.61
CA VAL A 173 28.19 -26.01 27.86
C VAL A 173 26.76 -25.74 27.40
N CYS A 174 26.32 -26.26 26.22
CA CYS A 174 24.97 -26.18 25.74
C CYS A 174 23.95 -26.82 26.70
N ARG A 175 24.32 -27.98 27.30
CA ARG A 175 23.52 -28.65 28.32
C ARG A 175 23.36 -27.79 29.57
N THR A 176 24.42 -27.13 30.04
CA THR A 176 24.37 -26.22 31.20
C THR A 176 23.44 -25.04 30.92
N LEU A 177 23.51 -24.42 29.73
CA LEU A 177 22.59 -23.36 29.32
C LEU A 177 21.13 -23.82 29.31
N VAL A 178 20.84 -24.98 28.69
CA VAL A 178 19.49 -25.55 28.66
C VAL A 178 18.98 -25.85 30.07
N GLN A 179 19.80 -26.36 30.98
CA GLN A 179 19.43 -26.58 32.37
C GLN A 179 19.10 -25.26 33.09
N PHE A 180 19.93 -24.22 32.91
CA PHE A 180 19.66 -22.90 33.44
C PHE A 180 18.29 -22.37 33.00
N ILE A 181 18.00 -22.41 31.69
CA ILE A 181 16.71 -21.94 31.14
C ILE A 181 15.55 -22.79 31.67
N ASP A 182 15.73 -24.11 31.82
CA ASP A 182 14.70 -25.01 32.37
C ASP A 182 14.36 -24.66 33.83
N ASP A 183 15.35 -24.34 34.64
CA ASP A 183 15.19 -24.01 36.04
C ASP A 183 14.62 -22.60 36.24
N ASP A 184 15.12 -21.61 35.50
CA ASP A 184 14.74 -20.20 35.62
C ASP A 184 13.32 -19.96 35.11
N TYR A 185 12.92 -20.64 34.03
CA TYR A 185 11.59 -20.51 33.43
C TYR A 185 10.60 -21.58 33.89
N ALA A 186 10.90 -22.34 34.96
CA ALA A 186 10.01 -23.41 35.42
C ALA A 186 8.60 -22.90 35.81
N GLU A 187 8.49 -21.75 36.45
CA GLU A 187 7.20 -21.13 36.79
C GLU A 187 6.49 -20.55 35.57
N THR A 188 7.26 -19.90 34.68
CA THR A 188 6.73 -19.38 33.40
C THR A 188 6.15 -20.50 32.54
N LYS A 189 6.81 -21.66 32.45
CA LYS A 189 6.30 -22.83 31.73
C LYS A 189 5.00 -23.35 32.30
N LYS A 190 4.82 -23.36 33.63
CA LYS A 190 3.59 -23.79 34.29
C LYS A 190 2.39 -22.91 33.97
N THR A 191 2.61 -21.63 33.69
CA THR A 191 1.56 -20.67 33.32
C THR A 191 1.36 -20.60 31.80
N LEU A 192 2.45 -20.57 31.03
CA LEU A 192 2.44 -20.39 29.57
C LEU A 192 1.86 -21.59 28.82
N TYR A 193 2.33 -22.82 29.11
CA TYR A 193 1.92 -23.98 28.29
C TYR A 193 0.42 -24.31 28.39
N PRO A 194 -0.24 -24.24 29.57
CA PRO A 194 -1.69 -24.42 29.63
C PRO A 194 -2.46 -23.32 28.89
N LEU A 195 -1.97 -22.07 28.90
CA LEU A 195 -2.59 -20.98 28.16
C LEU A 195 -2.48 -21.19 26.65
N LEU A 196 -1.30 -21.54 26.13
CA LEU A 196 -1.12 -21.86 24.71
C LEU A 196 -1.93 -23.07 24.27
N ALA A 197 -2.01 -24.11 25.09
CA ALA A 197 -2.86 -25.28 24.81
C ALA A 197 -4.36 -24.94 24.72
N ALA A 198 -4.80 -23.95 25.52
CA ALA A 198 -6.15 -23.42 25.48
C ALA A 198 -6.36 -22.35 24.35
N GLY A 199 -5.34 -22.04 23.55
CA GLY A 199 -5.37 -21.01 22.52
C GLY A 199 -5.47 -19.58 23.06
N ASN A 200 -5.03 -19.35 24.29
CA ASN A 200 -5.05 -18.07 24.97
C ASN A 200 -3.63 -17.59 25.31
N ILE A 201 -3.49 -16.30 25.52
CA ILE A 201 -2.23 -15.66 25.97
C ILE A 201 -2.55 -14.45 26.84
N THR A 202 -1.64 -14.09 27.75
CA THR A 202 -1.68 -12.83 28.49
C THR A 202 -0.70 -11.83 27.91
N PHE A 203 -0.92 -10.53 28.16
CA PHE A 203 -0.07 -9.47 27.65
C PHE A 203 1.41 -9.67 28.04
N ASP A 204 1.69 -10.00 29.30
CA ASP A 204 3.06 -10.18 29.80
C ASP A 204 3.79 -11.40 29.22
N LEU A 205 3.07 -12.33 28.58
CA LEU A 205 3.64 -13.52 27.95
C LEU A 205 3.66 -13.45 26.42
N LEU A 206 3.30 -12.31 25.83
CA LEU A 206 3.28 -12.14 24.37
C LEU A 206 4.64 -12.38 23.71
N TRP A 207 5.74 -12.07 24.41
CA TRP A 207 7.09 -12.34 23.91
C TRP A 207 7.32 -13.83 23.58
N ALA A 208 6.64 -14.74 24.29
CA ALA A 208 6.76 -16.18 24.08
C ALA A 208 5.90 -16.70 22.91
N LEU A 209 5.09 -15.87 22.30
CA LEU A 209 4.20 -16.24 21.19
C LEU A 209 4.89 -16.18 19.82
N PHE A 210 5.79 -15.20 19.62
CA PHE A 210 6.46 -14.93 18.36
C PHE A 210 7.91 -15.41 18.43
N THR A 211 8.20 -16.48 17.68
CA THR A 211 9.57 -16.96 17.48
C THR A 211 10.16 -16.20 16.29
N PRO A 212 11.43 -15.76 16.32
CA PRO A 212 12.08 -15.19 15.15
C PRO A 212 11.93 -16.10 13.94
N ASN A 213 11.63 -15.53 12.78
CA ASN A 213 11.31 -16.21 11.52
C ASN A 213 9.98 -16.97 11.46
N ASP A 214 9.14 -16.95 12.50
CA ASP A 214 7.78 -17.47 12.41
C ASP A 214 6.94 -16.61 11.43
N ILE A 215 6.08 -17.27 10.68
CA ILE A 215 5.12 -16.57 9.83
C ILE A 215 3.93 -16.14 10.68
N ALA A 216 3.73 -14.83 10.77
CA ALA A 216 2.60 -14.23 11.44
C ALA A 216 1.55 -13.77 10.43
N ILE A 217 0.28 -13.78 10.86
CA ILE A 217 -0.87 -13.33 10.09
C ILE A 217 -1.54 -12.13 10.76
N THR A 218 -1.92 -11.15 9.96
CA THR A 218 -2.66 -9.97 10.39
C THR A 218 -3.69 -9.57 9.34
N SER A 219 -4.58 -8.65 9.69
CA SER A 219 -5.53 -8.07 8.74
C SER A 219 -4.88 -6.95 7.93
N CYS A 220 -5.30 -6.77 6.68
CA CYS A 220 -4.94 -5.58 5.92
C CYS A 220 -5.81 -4.40 6.37
N TYR A 221 -5.23 -3.46 7.13
CA TYR A 221 -5.92 -2.27 7.65
C TYR A 221 -7.24 -2.59 8.37
N GLY A 222 -7.26 -3.65 9.17
CA GLY A 222 -8.46 -4.10 9.88
C GLY A 222 -9.51 -4.83 9.02
N ALA A 223 -9.20 -5.13 7.75
CA ALA A 223 -10.03 -5.95 6.88
C ALA A 223 -9.50 -7.40 6.86
N TRP A 224 -10.13 -8.29 7.62
CA TRP A 224 -9.76 -9.71 7.68
C TRP A 224 -10.12 -10.50 6.42
N GLU A 225 -10.90 -9.91 5.52
CA GLU A 225 -11.17 -10.45 4.18
C GLU A 225 -9.90 -10.45 3.30
N HIS A 226 -8.94 -9.61 3.65
CA HIS A 226 -7.64 -9.47 2.97
C HIS A 226 -6.49 -9.71 3.96
N PRO A 227 -6.29 -10.95 4.46
CA PRO A 227 -5.24 -11.23 5.42
C PRO A 227 -3.86 -11.02 4.81
N ARG A 228 -2.93 -10.55 5.63
CA ARG A 228 -1.51 -10.38 5.28
C ARG A 228 -0.67 -11.32 6.11
N CYS A 229 0.26 -12.04 5.50
CA CYS A 229 1.32 -12.74 6.22
C CYS A 229 2.61 -11.93 6.16
N PHE A 230 3.39 -12.01 7.21
CA PHE A 230 4.73 -11.44 7.29
C PHE A 230 5.62 -12.35 8.12
N LYS A 231 6.91 -12.29 7.88
CA LYS A 231 7.90 -13.04 8.64
C LYS A 231 8.33 -12.21 9.82
N ALA A 232 8.00 -12.65 11.03
CA ALA A 232 8.33 -11.93 12.25
C ALA A 232 9.84 -12.01 12.54
N ASP A 233 10.49 -10.87 12.70
CA ASP A 233 11.90 -10.78 13.11
C ASP A 233 11.99 -10.76 14.63
N TRP A 234 11.21 -9.90 15.29
CA TRP A 234 11.15 -9.80 16.75
C TRP A 234 9.81 -9.27 17.26
N ALA A 235 9.60 -9.40 18.59
CA ALA A 235 8.46 -8.81 19.28
C ALA A 235 8.97 -8.15 20.58
N MET A 236 8.83 -6.83 20.71
CA MET A 236 9.31 -6.07 21.85
C MET A 236 8.18 -5.31 22.54
N LYS A 237 8.32 -5.15 23.88
CA LYS A 237 7.41 -4.36 24.70
C LYS A 237 7.91 -2.92 24.77
N TYR A 238 7.05 -1.99 24.41
CA TYR A 238 7.29 -0.55 24.52
C TYR A 238 6.32 0.08 25.52
N ALA A 239 6.72 1.20 26.12
CA ALA A 239 5.89 1.97 27.02
C ALA A 239 6.20 3.47 26.87
N THR A 240 5.15 4.26 26.67
CA THR A 240 5.24 5.74 26.71
C THR A 240 4.14 6.32 27.58
N ILE A 241 4.36 7.52 28.10
CA ILE A 241 3.38 8.22 28.95
C ILE A 241 2.08 8.47 28.15
N ALA A 242 2.18 8.78 26.86
CA ALA A 242 1.04 9.14 26.02
C ALA A 242 0.24 7.93 25.51
N LYS A 243 0.90 6.81 25.14
CA LYS A 243 0.26 5.63 24.53
C LYS A 243 0.04 4.48 25.53
N GLY A 244 0.71 4.50 26.69
CA GLY A 244 0.74 3.39 27.61
C GLY A 244 1.70 2.28 27.17
N GLU A 245 1.40 1.03 27.52
CA GLU A 245 2.21 -0.13 27.14
C GLU A 245 1.64 -0.82 25.92
N TRP A 246 2.50 -1.25 25.00
CA TRP A 246 2.13 -2.09 23.83
C TRP A 246 3.28 -3.02 23.45
N TYR A 247 2.96 -4.08 22.72
CA TYR A 247 3.94 -4.88 22.02
C TYR A 247 3.97 -4.47 20.56
N CYS A 248 5.15 -4.16 20.03
CA CYS A 248 5.42 -4.00 18.61
C CYS A 248 6.01 -5.30 18.07
N ILE A 249 5.41 -5.82 17.01
CA ILE A 249 5.90 -6.99 16.29
C ILE A 249 6.42 -6.49 14.95
N GLU A 250 7.72 -6.59 14.78
CA GLU A 250 8.42 -6.18 13.58
C GLU A 250 8.73 -7.39 12.72
N GLY A 251 8.69 -7.20 11.41
CA GLY A 251 8.96 -8.27 10.47
C GLY A 251 9.03 -7.78 9.04
N LYS A 252 9.09 -8.73 8.10
CA LYS A 252 9.27 -8.44 6.68
C LYS A 252 8.19 -9.10 5.84
N TYR A 253 7.79 -8.39 4.77
CA TYR A 253 6.88 -8.90 3.75
C TYR A 253 7.40 -8.57 2.35
N MET A 254 6.92 -9.26 1.34
CA MET A 254 7.33 -9.07 -0.04
C MET A 254 6.48 -8.01 -0.72
N GLU A 255 7.13 -7.00 -1.27
CA GLU A 255 6.52 -5.87 -1.98
C GLU A 255 7.15 -5.69 -3.36
N TYR A 256 6.48 -4.93 -4.23
CA TYR A 256 6.95 -4.54 -5.55
C TYR A 256 7.08 -3.01 -5.61
N ASP A 257 8.25 -2.49 -5.99
CA ASP A 257 8.51 -1.04 -6.03
C ASP A 257 8.33 -0.40 -7.41
N GLY A 258 8.01 -1.22 -8.40
CA GLY A 258 7.91 -0.81 -9.80
C GLY A 258 9.15 -1.16 -10.63
N LYS A 259 10.25 -1.58 -9.99
CA LYS A 259 11.49 -2.06 -10.63
C LYS A 259 11.74 -3.53 -10.35
N GLY A 260 11.42 -3.98 -9.14
CA GLY A 260 11.66 -5.35 -8.72
C GLY A 260 10.91 -5.73 -7.45
N PHE A 261 10.90 -7.03 -7.18
CA PHE A 261 10.35 -7.57 -5.94
C PHE A 261 11.44 -7.62 -4.87
N GLY A 262 11.11 -7.21 -3.66
CA GLY A 262 12.01 -7.24 -2.52
C GLY A 262 11.26 -7.26 -1.20
N PHE A 263 12.00 -7.33 -0.08
CA PHE A 263 11.42 -7.34 1.24
C PHE A 263 11.36 -5.92 1.81
N GLY A 264 10.19 -5.54 2.28
CA GLY A 264 9.94 -4.31 3.01
C GLY A 264 9.65 -4.59 4.48
N ASP A 265 9.93 -3.61 5.34
CA ASP A 265 9.69 -3.70 6.78
C ASP A 265 8.19 -3.53 7.08
N PHE A 266 7.72 -4.22 8.11
CA PHE A 266 6.32 -4.22 8.53
C PHE A 266 6.21 -4.30 10.05
N GLU A 267 5.34 -3.48 10.62
CA GLU A 267 5.13 -3.39 12.05
C GLU A 267 3.65 -3.57 12.40
N VAL A 268 3.39 -4.24 13.52
CA VAL A 268 2.04 -4.36 14.08
C VAL A 268 2.08 -4.17 15.58
N ASP A 269 1.30 -3.23 16.07
CA ASP A 269 1.14 -2.97 17.48
C ASP A 269 0.00 -3.81 18.09
N ILE A 270 0.28 -4.43 19.24
CA ILE A 270 -0.72 -5.05 20.10
C ILE A 270 -0.82 -4.22 21.37
N GLU A 271 -1.92 -3.50 21.52
CA GLU A 271 -2.21 -2.71 22.71
C GLU A 271 -2.33 -3.57 23.96
N SER A 272 -2.00 -2.99 25.14
CA SER A 272 -2.08 -3.72 26.40
C SER A 272 -3.52 -4.15 26.71
N PHE A 273 -3.66 -5.34 27.27
CA PHE A 273 -4.95 -5.91 27.68
C PHE A 273 -4.82 -6.65 29.01
N LYS A 274 -5.92 -6.74 29.73
CA LYS A 274 -5.98 -7.40 31.03
C LYS A 274 -6.46 -8.85 30.91
N GLY A 275 -5.78 -9.75 31.60
CA GLY A 275 -6.15 -11.17 31.67
C GLY A 275 -5.87 -11.98 30.39
N PRO A 276 -6.30 -13.24 30.33
CA PRO A 276 -6.12 -14.10 29.18
C PRO A 276 -6.99 -13.66 27.99
N ARG A 277 -6.41 -13.62 26.79
CA ARG A 277 -7.09 -13.28 25.53
C ARG A 277 -6.84 -14.36 24.50
N LYS A 278 -7.82 -14.64 23.63
CA LYS A 278 -7.65 -15.60 22.53
C LYS A 278 -6.56 -15.13 21.57
N ILE A 279 -5.61 -15.99 21.24
CA ILE A 279 -4.50 -15.70 20.32
C ILE A 279 -5.05 -15.20 18.97
N THR A 280 -6.08 -15.84 18.44
CA THR A 280 -6.71 -15.45 17.15
C THR A 280 -7.46 -14.11 17.18
N SER A 281 -7.62 -13.48 18.33
CA SER A 281 -8.25 -12.15 18.47
C SER A 281 -7.23 -11.01 18.61
N LEU A 282 -5.93 -11.32 18.57
CA LEU A 282 -4.86 -10.33 18.55
C LEU A 282 -4.78 -9.64 17.19
N ALA A 283 -4.20 -8.44 17.15
CA ALA A 283 -3.98 -7.72 15.90
C ALA A 283 -3.08 -8.49 14.92
N ALA A 284 -2.08 -9.21 15.44
CA ALA A 284 -1.30 -10.20 14.71
C ALA A 284 -1.07 -11.44 15.56
N TYR A 285 -0.94 -12.60 14.94
CA TYR A 285 -0.62 -13.85 15.62
C TYR A 285 0.07 -14.84 14.69
N PRO A 286 0.87 -15.81 15.20
CA PRO A 286 1.52 -16.81 14.35
C PRO A 286 0.50 -17.65 13.59
N LEU A 287 0.75 -17.90 12.31
CA LEU A 287 -0.15 -18.60 11.39
C LEU A 287 -0.56 -19.99 11.91
N LYS A 288 0.32 -20.67 12.66
CA LYS A 288 0.05 -21.98 13.30
C LYS A 288 -1.17 -22.02 14.24
N TYR A 289 -1.60 -20.86 14.76
CA TYR A 289 -2.79 -20.75 15.62
C TYR A 289 -4.05 -20.39 14.85
N HIS A 290 -3.98 -20.21 13.52
CA HIS A 290 -5.18 -19.99 12.72
C HIS A 290 -6.12 -21.20 12.76
N ARG A 291 -7.44 -20.98 12.64
CA ARG A 291 -8.43 -22.06 12.67
C ARG A 291 -8.22 -23.10 11.56
N ASP A 292 -7.83 -22.65 10.38
CA ASP A 292 -7.47 -23.47 9.23
C ASP A 292 -6.15 -22.94 8.62
N PRO A 293 -4.98 -23.37 9.14
CA PRO A 293 -3.69 -22.86 8.69
C PRO A 293 -3.37 -23.25 7.24
N GLU A 294 -3.72 -24.46 6.84
CA GLU A 294 -3.41 -24.97 5.49
C GLU A 294 -4.32 -24.37 4.43
N GLY A 295 -5.60 -24.17 4.73
CA GLY A 295 -6.55 -23.55 3.81
C GLY A 295 -6.21 -22.08 3.55
N ILE A 296 -5.94 -21.32 4.61
CA ILE A 296 -5.55 -19.91 4.47
C ILE A 296 -4.19 -19.74 3.78
N LYS A 297 -3.23 -20.66 4.05
CA LYS A 297 -1.93 -20.69 3.38
C LYS A 297 -2.09 -20.84 1.87
N LYS A 298 -2.87 -21.83 1.43
CA LYS A 298 -3.17 -22.04 -0.01
C LYS A 298 -3.83 -20.82 -0.65
N GLN A 299 -4.79 -20.19 0.04
CA GLN A 299 -5.45 -19.00 -0.45
C GLN A 299 -4.48 -17.82 -0.63
N ILE A 300 -3.59 -17.60 0.36
CA ILE A 300 -2.61 -16.52 0.30
C ILE A 300 -1.54 -16.80 -0.76
N VAL A 301 -1.08 -18.04 -0.92
CA VAL A 301 -0.13 -18.43 -1.96
C VAL A 301 -0.72 -18.19 -3.36
N ALA A 302 -1.95 -18.62 -3.63
CA ALA A 302 -2.63 -18.36 -4.90
C ALA A 302 -2.80 -16.85 -5.17
N ARG A 303 -3.04 -16.05 -4.13
CA ARG A 303 -3.02 -14.59 -4.25
C ARG A 303 -1.60 -14.07 -4.52
N GLY A 304 -0.58 -14.67 -3.91
CA GLY A 304 0.83 -14.36 -4.16
C GLY A 304 1.25 -14.59 -5.60
N GLU A 305 0.80 -15.67 -6.23
CA GLU A 305 0.99 -15.92 -7.65
C GLU A 305 0.38 -14.80 -8.51
N LYS A 306 -0.84 -14.37 -8.15
CA LYS A 306 -1.49 -13.24 -8.80
C LYS A 306 -0.71 -11.93 -8.60
N PHE A 307 -0.13 -11.72 -7.39
CA PHE A 307 0.69 -10.53 -7.10
C PHE A 307 1.95 -10.46 -7.95
N VAL A 308 2.67 -11.58 -8.09
CA VAL A 308 3.90 -11.64 -8.88
C VAL A 308 3.61 -11.43 -10.37
N ASN A 309 2.46 -11.89 -10.85
CA ASN A 309 2.03 -11.66 -12.23
C ASN A 309 1.60 -10.20 -12.52
N MET A 310 1.55 -9.33 -11.49
CA MET A 310 1.29 -7.88 -11.65
C MET A 310 2.59 -7.07 -11.76
N GLU A 311 3.65 -7.66 -12.31
CA GLU A 311 4.90 -6.96 -12.63
C GLU A 311 4.67 -5.91 -13.72
N GLY A 312 5.36 -4.77 -13.62
CA GLY A 312 5.24 -3.65 -14.54
C GLY A 312 3.96 -2.81 -14.38
N MET A 313 3.65 -2.04 -15.41
CA MET A 313 2.43 -1.25 -15.46
C MET A 313 1.28 -2.13 -16.00
N GLN A 314 0.20 -2.23 -15.25
CA GLN A 314 -0.96 -3.06 -15.60
C GLN A 314 -2.26 -2.23 -15.66
N TYR A 315 -2.94 -2.24 -16.80
CA TYR A 315 -4.28 -1.65 -16.91
C TYR A 315 -5.34 -2.72 -16.66
N ARG A 316 -6.11 -2.56 -15.60
CA ARG A 316 -7.04 -3.59 -15.08
C ARG A 316 -8.38 -2.98 -14.70
N SER A 317 -9.34 -3.84 -14.38
CA SER A 317 -10.59 -3.48 -13.72
C SER A 317 -10.49 -3.83 -12.24
N HIS A 318 -11.11 -3.06 -11.38
CA HIS A 318 -11.18 -3.34 -9.96
C HIS A 318 -12.61 -3.27 -9.45
N LYS A 319 -13.00 -4.26 -8.64
CA LYS A 319 -14.28 -4.26 -7.93
C LYS A 319 -14.04 -4.71 -6.50
N GLY A 320 -14.03 -3.77 -5.57
CA GLY A 320 -13.77 -4.05 -4.16
C GLY A 320 -13.16 -2.90 -3.39
N LEU A 321 -12.57 -3.22 -2.24
CA LEU A 321 -11.98 -2.23 -1.35
C LEU A 321 -10.61 -1.75 -1.86
N ALA A 322 -10.40 -0.45 -1.78
CA ALA A 322 -9.12 0.22 -1.91
C ALA A 322 -8.86 1.06 -0.64
N PHE A 323 -7.60 1.34 -0.37
CA PHE A 323 -7.16 1.98 0.85
C PHE A 323 -6.32 3.21 0.54
N MET A 324 -6.44 4.23 1.39
CA MET A 324 -5.58 5.42 1.36
C MET A 324 -5.13 5.75 2.78
N LYS A 325 -3.83 5.77 3.02
CA LYS A 325 -3.26 6.24 4.29
C LYS A 325 -3.26 7.76 4.31
N LYS A 326 -3.88 8.34 5.31
CA LYS A 326 -3.93 9.80 5.50
C LYS A 326 -3.55 10.14 6.93
N LYS A 327 -2.31 10.57 7.17
CA LYS A 327 -1.75 10.79 8.52
C LYS A 327 -1.92 9.54 9.39
N LYS A 328 -2.75 9.60 10.45
CA LYS A 328 -2.99 8.50 11.40
C LYS A 328 -4.21 7.62 11.06
N ALA A 329 -4.89 7.87 9.93
CA ALA A 329 -6.11 7.14 9.55
C ALA A 329 -5.96 6.47 8.18
N VAL A 330 -6.63 5.33 8.02
CA VAL A 330 -6.76 4.65 6.73
C VAL A 330 -8.19 4.80 6.24
N LEU A 331 -8.36 5.48 5.11
CA LEU A 331 -9.65 5.60 4.43
C LEU A 331 -9.87 4.33 3.60
N LYS A 332 -11.07 3.76 3.72
CA LYS A 332 -11.53 2.62 2.93
C LYS A 332 -12.52 3.12 1.89
N ILE A 333 -12.22 2.90 0.63
CA ILE A 333 -13.01 3.36 -0.51
C ILE A 333 -13.41 2.15 -1.33
N ASN A 334 -14.68 2.03 -1.68
CA ASN A 334 -15.14 0.96 -2.56
C ASN A 334 -15.02 1.44 -4.01
N ILE A 335 -14.17 0.78 -4.79
CA ILE A 335 -13.89 1.12 -6.18
C ILE A 335 -14.56 0.07 -7.08
N ASN A 336 -15.28 0.56 -8.10
CA ASN A 336 -15.84 -0.26 -9.15
C ASN A 336 -15.59 0.42 -10.51
N GLY A 337 -14.44 0.16 -11.09
CA GLY A 337 -14.03 0.84 -12.31
C GLY A 337 -12.67 0.38 -12.81
N ARG A 338 -12.18 1.09 -13.81
CA ARG A 338 -10.85 0.85 -14.38
C ARG A 338 -9.77 1.48 -13.53
N ILE A 339 -8.69 0.78 -13.35
CA ILE A 339 -7.52 1.20 -12.59
C ILE A 339 -6.25 0.95 -13.39
N ILE A 340 -5.22 1.70 -13.07
CA ILE A 340 -3.86 1.38 -13.49
C ILE A 340 -3.05 1.01 -12.25
N ILE A 341 -2.35 -0.11 -12.32
CA ILE A 341 -1.41 -0.56 -11.30
C ILE A 341 -0.04 -0.10 -11.78
N ASP A 342 0.55 0.86 -11.08
CA ASP A 342 1.86 1.43 -11.40
C ASP A 342 2.54 1.91 -10.12
N PRO A 343 3.22 1.03 -9.39
CA PRO A 343 3.91 1.38 -8.16
C PRO A 343 5.04 2.39 -8.34
N ALA A 344 5.72 2.39 -9.50
CA ALA A 344 6.80 3.32 -9.79
C ALA A 344 6.29 4.78 -9.87
N THR A 345 5.25 5.00 -10.67
CA THR A 345 4.62 6.33 -10.78
C THR A 345 3.91 6.73 -9.48
N PHE A 346 3.28 5.77 -8.78
CA PHE A 346 2.67 6.03 -7.47
C PHE A 346 3.69 6.64 -6.49
N ARG A 347 4.87 6.03 -6.36
CA ARG A 347 5.95 6.50 -5.46
C ARG A 347 6.51 7.84 -5.89
N ARG A 348 6.68 8.05 -7.20
CA ARG A 348 7.15 9.32 -7.77
C ARG A 348 6.19 10.48 -7.49
N VAL A 349 4.89 10.25 -7.63
CA VAL A 349 3.85 11.28 -7.43
C VAL A 349 3.57 11.53 -5.94
N ASN A 350 3.72 10.51 -5.11
CA ASN A 350 3.43 10.57 -3.67
C ASN A 350 4.68 10.21 -2.84
N PRO A 351 5.76 11.00 -2.87
CA PRO A 351 7.03 10.65 -2.21
C PRO A 351 6.90 10.50 -0.69
N ASN A 352 5.96 11.22 -0.06
CA ASN A 352 5.71 11.18 1.38
C ASN A 352 4.64 10.14 1.80
N TYR A 353 4.21 9.27 0.89
CA TYR A 353 3.24 8.24 1.24
C TYR A 353 3.94 7.12 2.05
N PRO A 354 3.43 6.73 3.23
CA PRO A 354 4.11 5.80 4.11
C PRO A 354 4.04 4.36 3.57
N ILE A 355 5.00 4.01 2.74
CA ILE A 355 5.20 2.67 2.18
C ILE A 355 6.61 2.23 2.56
N SER A 356 6.77 0.94 2.90
CA SER A 356 8.09 0.36 3.16
C SER A 356 9.02 0.48 1.95
N ILE A 357 10.26 0.83 2.22
CA ILE A 357 11.33 0.90 1.22
C ILE A 357 11.86 -0.51 1.02
N ILE A 358 11.99 -0.94 -0.23
CA ILE A 358 12.61 -2.22 -0.56
C ILE A 358 14.12 -2.06 -0.50
N LYS A 359 14.76 -2.83 0.38
CA LYS A 359 16.22 -2.87 0.48
C LYS A 359 16.77 -3.88 -0.52
N PRO A 360 17.79 -3.52 -1.34
CA PRO A 360 18.48 -4.48 -2.21
C PRO A 360 19.14 -5.59 -1.38
N LYS A 361 19.21 -6.81 -1.93
CA LYS A 361 19.80 -7.98 -1.24
C LYS A 361 21.25 -7.76 -0.79
N GLU A 362 22.00 -6.89 -1.46
CA GLU A 362 23.42 -6.63 -1.21
C GLU A 362 23.70 -5.66 -0.06
N SER A 363 22.70 -4.90 0.40
CA SER A 363 22.89 -3.95 1.51
C SER A 363 22.86 -4.57 2.91
N ASP A 364 22.47 -5.85 3.03
CA ASP A 364 22.43 -6.54 4.33
C ASP A 364 23.86 -6.93 4.83
N GLU A 365 24.89 -6.90 3.96
CA GLU A 365 26.28 -7.24 4.34
C GLU A 365 27.19 -6.02 4.59
N LEU A 366 26.82 -4.83 4.11
CA LEU A 366 27.71 -3.65 4.12
C LEU A 366 27.42 -2.63 5.24
N PHE A 367 26.31 -2.76 5.99
CA PHE A 367 25.93 -1.82 7.05
C PHE A 367 25.62 -2.55 8.37
N SER A 368 26.61 -3.30 8.89
CA SER A 368 26.53 -3.86 10.24
C SER A 368 27.21 -2.99 11.31
N ASP A 369 27.76 -1.85 10.94
CA ASP A 369 28.40 -0.93 11.88
C ASP A 369 27.95 0.52 11.61
N SER A 370 26.89 0.93 12.24
CA SER A 370 26.73 2.27 12.79
C SER A 370 25.56 2.26 13.78
N ASP A 371 25.90 2.33 15.03
CA ASP A 371 25.03 2.78 16.11
C ASP A 371 24.56 4.20 15.79
N ASP A 372 23.33 4.32 15.30
CA ASP A 372 22.56 5.54 15.40
C ASP A 372 21.13 5.17 15.80
N ASP A 373 20.94 5.18 17.10
CA ASP A 373 19.65 5.28 17.77
C ASP A 373 18.97 6.60 17.39
N ASP A 374 18.33 6.67 16.23
CA ASP A 374 17.33 7.70 15.96
C ASP A 374 15.98 7.06 15.66
N CYS A 375 15.29 6.79 16.75
CA CYS A 375 13.87 6.45 16.74
C CYS A 375 13.07 7.68 16.30
N SER A 376 12.70 7.73 15.03
CA SER A 376 11.92 8.82 14.42
C SER A 376 10.45 8.92 14.90
N CYS A 377 10.11 8.30 16.03
CA CYS A 377 8.77 8.38 16.61
C CYS A 377 8.59 9.43 17.71
N CYS A 378 9.61 10.25 18.03
CA CYS A 378 9.55 11.26 19.08
C CYS A 378 9.97 12.65 18.60
N SER A 379 9.22 13.25 17.67
CA SER A 379 9.29 14.70 17.45
C SER A 379 7.89 15.25 17.20
N ASP A 380 7.20 15.50 18.31
CA ASP A 380 6.09 16.44 18.35
C ASP A 380 6.36 17.40 19.50
N SER A 381 6.86 18.57 19.18
CA SER A 381 6.64 19.77 19.98
C SER A 381 6.76 20.98 19.07
N GLY A 382 5.64 21.64 18.91
CA GLY A 382 5.49 22.84 18.13
C GLY A 382 6.36 24.00 18.62
N ASN A 383 6.61 24.90 17.69
CA ASN A 383 6.52 26.34 17.95
C ASN A 383 6.24 27.07 16.62
N ASP A 384 5.11 27.75 16.64
CA ASP A 384 4.85 28.91 15.79
C ASP A 384 5.95 29.95 16.00
N GLU A 385 6.46 30.49 14.89
CA GLU A 385 6.71 31.93 14.72
C GLU A 385 7.25 32.19 13.31
N THR A 386 6.50 32.92 12.53
CA THR A 386 6.95 33.74 11.39
C THR A 386 7.38 35.10 11.92
N PRO A 387 7.98 36.04 11.17
CA PRO A 387 8.53 36.06 9.81
C PRO A 387 9.81 36.91 9.70
N GLY A 388 10.34 37.05 8.49
CA GLY A 388 11.12 38.23 8.15
C GLY A 388 12.28 38.02 7.20
N ALA A 389 12.03 38.42 5.97
CA ALA A 389 12.85 39.19 5.06
C ALA A 389 14.37 39.04 4.97
N ASP A 390 14.80 38.87 3.71
CA ASP A 390 16.02 39.34 3.10
C ASP A 390 17.36 38.84 3.68
N GLU A 391 18.03 37.98 2.90
CA GLU A 391 19.41 38.27 2.58
C GLU A 391 19.94 37.44 1.38
N LYS A 392 20.82 38.07 0.69
CA LYS A 392 21.39 37.90 -0.63
C LYS A 392 22.16 36.60 -0.86
N LEU A 393 22.11 36.20 -2.14
CA LEU A 393 23.04 35.33 -2.85
C LEU A 393 24.52 35.71 -2.55
N GLU A 394 25.29 34.71 -2.14
CA GLU A 394 26.71 34.64 -2.46
C GLU A 394 27.03 33.25 -2.97
N ASP A 395 27.66 33.21 -4.14
CA ASP A 395 28.20 32.04 -4.80
C ASP A 395 29.36 31.48 -3.97
N ASP A 396 29.30 30.16 -3.69
CA ASP A 396 30.52 29.41 -3.38
C ASP A 396 30.49 28.06 -4.11
N GLU A 397 31.33 27.99 -5.13
CA GLU A 397 31.85 26.77 -5.75
C GLU A 397 32.52 25.90 -4.69
N PHE A 398 32.02 24.66 -4.46
CA PHE A 398 32.90 23.53 -4.13
C PHE A 398 32.22 22.16 -4.36
N GLY A 399 32.84 21.39 -5.23
CA GLY A 399 32.99 19.94 -5.05
C GLY A 399 31.89 19.04 -5.57
N GLY A 400 32.13 18.51 -6.75
CA GLY A 400 31.36 17.50 -7.44
C GLY A 400 31.02 16.24 -6.61
N GLY A 401 29.79 15.86 -6.70
CA GLY A 401 29.27 14.55 -6.45
C GLY A 401 28.22 14.29 -7.50
N ASP A 402 28.62 13.55 -8.55
CA ASP A 402 27.74 13.11 -9.63
C ASP A 402 26.57 12.28 -9.07
N SER A 403 25.46 12.92 -8.81
CA SER A 403 24.20 12.20 -8.68
C SER A 403 23.62 12.00 -10.08
N HIS A 404 23.94 10.87 -10.71
CA HIS A 404 23.28 10.43 -11.92
C HIS A 404 21.77 10.36 -11.71
N LYS A 405 21.04 11.34 -12.20
CA LYS A 405 19.58 11.28 -12.36
C LYS A 405 19.28 10.31 -13.50
N SER A 406 19.14 9.03 -13.21
CA SER A 406 18.72 8.04 -14.19
C SER A 406 17.31 8.38 -14.69
N LYS A 407 17.19 8.61 -16.00
CA LYS A 407 15.91 8.79 -16.69
C LYS A 407 15.44 7.42 -17.17
N PHE A 408 14.16 7.09 -16.97
CA PHE A 408 13.57 5.85 -17.43
C PHE A 408 12.64 6.11 -18.62
N LYS A 409 12.70 5.23 -19.64
CA LYS A 409 11.70 5.13 -20.72
C LYS A 409 11.04 3.77 -20.64
N TYR A 410 9.72 3.71 -20.87
CA TYR A 410 8.99 2.46 -20.96
C TYR A 410 9.03 1.94 -22.38
N LYS A 411 9.37 0.67 -22.56
CA LYS A 411 9.37 -0.01 -23.86
C LYS A 411 8.41 -1.18 -23.86
N TRP A 412 7.68 -1.38 -24.94
CA TRP A 412 6.91 -2.59 -25.18
C TRP A 412 7.83 -3.76 -25.46
N VAL A 413 7.63 -4.85 -24.75
CA VAL A 413 8.31 -6.14 -24.98
C VAL A 413 7.25 -7.21 -25.04
N GLU A 414 7.29 -8.06 -26.06
CA GLU A 414 6.44 -9.24 -26.17
C GLU A 414 7.05 -10.38 -25.35
N ASP A 415 6.23 -11.03 -24.54
CA ASP A 415 6.66 -12.23 -23.81
C ASP A 415 6.77 -13.45 -24.75
N ALA A 416 7.24 -14.57 -24.21
CA ALA A 416 7.39 -15.82 -24.97
C ALA A 416 6.04 -16.39 -25.48
N GLN A 417 4.91 -15.78 -25.11
CA GLN A 417 3.55 -16.13 -25.53
C GLN A 417 2.97 -15.11 -26.50
N GLY A 418 3.73 -14.06 -26.86
CA GLY A 418 3.31 -12.98 -27.77
C GLY A 418 2.41 -11.91 -27.12
N GLU A 419 2.30 -11.90 -25.78
CA GLU A 419 1.56 -10.88 -25.06
C GLU A 419 2.45 -9.64 -24.80
N PRO A 420 1.98 -8.42 -25.11
CA PRO A 420 2.77 -7.22 -24.96
C PRO A 420 2.83 -6.72 -23.50
N HIS A 421 4.04 -6.53 -22.95
CA HIS A 421 4.29 -5.96 -21.63
C HIS A 421 5.09 -4.66 -21.73
N TYR A 422 4.84 -3.73 -20.79
CA TYR A 422 5.64 -2.51 -20.65
C TYR A 422 6.80 -2.75 -19.66
N VAL A 423 8.04 -2.53 -20.10
CA VAL A 423 9.23 -2.62 -19.27
C VAL A 423 9.88 -1.24 -19.16
N ALA A 424 10.18 -0.82 -17.93
CA ALA A 424 10.94 0.40 -17.69
C ALA A 424 12.43 0.15 -18.01
N VAL A 425 12.97 0.88 -18.99
CA VAL A 425 14.37 0.80 -19.38
C VAL A 425 15.08 2.08 -18.95
N GLU A 426 16.19 1.92 -18.24
CA GLU A 426 17.05 3.02 -17.86
C GLU A 426 17.73 3.59 -19.12
N VAL A 427 17.65 4.91 -19.31
CA VAL A 427 18.22 5.59 -20.48
C VAL A 427 19.27 6.59 -20.04
N ASP A 428 20.29 6.79 -20.89
CA ASP A 428 21.30 7.80 -20.71
C ASP A 428 20.76 9.23 -20.95
N GLU A 429 21.64 10.24 -20.86
CA GLU A 429 21.25 11.64 -21.05
C GLU A 429 20.71 11.94 -22.46
N ASP A 430 21.09 11.12 -23.43
CA ASP A 430 20.65 11.22 -24.84
C ASP A 430 19.35 10.46 -25.10
N GLY A 431 18.84 9.74 -24.11
CA GLY A 431 17.60 8.98 -24.19
C GLY A 431 17.72 7.62 -24.88
N GLU A 432 18.94 7.13 -25.08
CA GLU A 432 19.22 5.79 -25.57
C GLU A 432 19.30 4.78 -24.42
N PRO A 433 18.85 3.53 -24.59
CA PRO A 433 18.92 2.50 -23.56
C PRO A 433 20.38 2.20 -23.18
N ILE A 434 20.69 2.27 -21.91
CA ILE A 434 22.02 1.88 -21.41
C ILE A 434 22.23 0.40 -21.72
N ARG A 435 23.15 0.07 -22.61
CA ARG A 435 23.41 -1.27 -23.16
C ARG A 435 23.86 -2.34 -22.19
N SER A 436 23.98 -2.07 -20.89
CA SER A 436 24.50 -2.99 -19.89
C SER A 436 23.47 -3.95 -19.29
N GLN A 437 22.21 -3.84 -19.64
CA GLN A 437 21.24 -4.88 -19.34
C GLN A 437 20.80 -5.53 -20.65
N GLN A 438 21.46 -6.64 -21.01
CA GLN A 438 20.80 -7.65 -21.83
C GLN A 438 19.44 -7.84 -21.19
N ILE A 439 18.37 -7.57 -21.94
CA ILE A 439 17.02 -7.99 -21.60
C ILE A 439 17.14 -9.52 -21.62
N GLU A 440 17.57 -10.10 -20.50
CA GLU A 440 17.33 -11.50 -20.23
C GLU A 440 15.82 -11.61 -20.37
N THR A 441 15.40 -12.33 -21.40
CA THR A 441 14.03 -12.85 -21.52
C THR A 441 13.63 -13.21 -20.10
N LEU A 442 12.56 -12.57 -19.60
CA LEU A 442 12.04 -12.75 -18.25
C LEU A 442 11.90 -14.26 -17.99
N ASP A 443 13.01 -14.90 -17.61
CA ASP A 443 12.96 -16.22 -17.05
C ASP A 443 12.02 -16.10 -15.86
N LYS A 444 10.90 -16.83 -15.92
CA LYS A 444 9.91 -16.90 -14.86
C LYS A 444 10.66 -17.14 -13.57
N ARG A 445 10.90 -16.10 -12.79
CA ARG A 445 11.56 -16.21 -11.48
C ARG A 445 10.70 -17.16 -10.68
N THR A 446 11.24 -18.34 -10.41
CA THR A 446 10.54 -19.34 -9.59
C THR A 446 10.58 -18.86 -8.15
N TYR A 447 9.47 -18.27 -7.70
CA TYR A 447 9.31 -17.88 -6.30
C TYR A 447 9.01 -19.10 -5.45
N THR A 448 9.60 -19.15 -4.26
CA THR A 448 9.29 -20.20 -3.29
C THR A 448 7.90 -19.99 -2.69
N GLU A 449 7.26 -21.06 -2.22
CA GLU A 449 5.94 -20.98 -1.54
C GLU A 449 5.96 -20.00 -0.35
N GLU A 450 7.07 -19.93 0.39
CA GLU A 450 7.27 -18.98 1.48
C GLU A 450 7.27 -17.53 0.97
N GLN A 451 7.95 -17.23 -0.13
CA GLN A 451 7.97 -15.89 -0.72
C GLN A 451 6.58 -15.48 -1.20
N LEU A 452 5.84 -16.37 -1.86
CA LEU A 452 4.47 -16.12 -2.30
C LEU A 452 3.52 -15.88 -1.12
N LEU A 453 3.72 -16.58 0.01
CA LEU A 453 2.94 -16.40 1.22
C LEU A 453 3.15 -15.01 1.86
N LEU A 454 4.34 -14.42 1.70
CA LEU A 454 4.71 -13.13 2.27
C LEU A 454 4.36 -11.93 1.38
N THR A 455 3.72 -12.13 0.23
CA THR A 455 3.35 -11.06 -0.70
C THR A 455 2.32 -10.09 -0.12
N SER A 456 2.39 -8.84 -0.57
CA SER A 456 1.42 -7.80 -0.23
C SER A 456 -0.01 -8.18 -0.70
N PRO A 457 -1.04 -7.97 0.13
CA PRO A 457 -2.43 -8.17 -0.28
C PRO A 457 -2.97 -7.03 -1.13
N VAL A 458 -2.22 -5.96 -1.30
CA VAL A 458 -2.60 -4.75 -2.03
C VAL A 458 -1.57 -4.40 -3.08
N VAL A 459 -2.00 -3.71 -4.12
CA VAL A 459 -1.16 -3.17 -5.19
C VAL A 459 -1.38 -1.66 -5.30
N LEU A 460 -0.33 -0.93 -5.65
CA LEU A 460 -0.34 0.52 -5.74
C LEU A 460 -0.76 0.96 -7.15
N GLY A 461 -1.64 1.94 -7.23
CA GLY A 461 -2.09 2.41 -8.54
C GLY A 461 -3.04 3.60 -8.47
N PHE A 462 -3.68 3.87 -9.60
CA PHE A 462 -4.57 5.01 -9.80
C PHE A 462 -5.96 4.56 -10.25
N ALA A 463 -7.02 5.10 -9.63
CA ALA A 463 -8.41 4.91 -10.01
C ALA A 463 -8.85 6.02 -10.97
N PHE A 464 -9.30 5.67 -12.19
CA PHE A 464 -9.71 6.66 -13.17
C PHE A 464 -11.04 7.35 -12.83
N SER A 465 -11.97 6.62 -12.19
CA SER A 465 -13.29 7.16 -11.81
C SER A 465 -13.20 8.18 -10.68
N GLU A 466 -12.42 7.87 -9.66
CA GLU A 466 -12.24 8.73 -8.47
C GLU A 466 -11.06 9.70 -8.60
N LYS A 467 -10.19 9.49 -9.57
CA LYS A 467 -8.94 10.26 -9.80
C LYS A 467 -8.04 10.29 -8.58
N LEU A 468 -7.90 9.15 -7.92
CA LEU A 468 -7.14 9.01 -6.69
C LEU A 468 -6.06 7.93 -6.82
N TRP A 469 -4.92 8.20 -6.21
CA TRP A 469 -3.86 7.23 -5.97
C TRP A 469 -4.20 6.40 -4.74
N LEU A 470 -4.32 5.08 -4.90
CA LEU A 470 -4.83 4.17 -3.88
C LEU A 470 -4.02 2.88 -3.82
N GLU A 471 -4.14 2.19 -2.68
CA GLU A 471 -3.74 0.79 -2.52
C GLU A 471 -4.96 -0.09 -2.81
N PHE A 472 -4.95 -0.84 -3.90
CA PHE A 472 -6.08 -1.70 -4.31
C PHE A 472 -5.94 -3.10 -3.73
N SER A 473 -7.04 -3.66 -3.19
CA SER A 473 -7.06 -5.07 -2.81
C SER A 473 -6.86 -5.95 -4.04
N LEU A 474 -5.88 -6.84 -3.99
CA LEU A 474 -5.54 -7.70 -5.13
C LEU A 474 -6.67 -8.68 -5.51
N SER A 475 -7.50 -9.08 -4.53
CA SER A 475 -8.68 -9.90 -4.76
C SER A 475 -9.74 -9.22 -5.63
N GLY A 476 -9.80 -7.87 -5.59
CA GLY A 476 -10.72 -7.07 -6.40
C GLY A 476 -10.23 -6.79 -7.83
N VAL A 477 -8.95 -7.06 -8.13
CA VAL A 477 -8.38 -6.85 -9.47
C VAL A 477 -8.88 -7.92 -10.43
N GLN A 478 -9.40 -7.48 -11.57
CA GLN A 478 -10.00 -8.31 -12.62
C GLN A 478 -9.51 -7.87 -14.00
N GLU A 479 -9.62 -8.75 -14.97
CA GLU A 479 -9.41 -8.39 -16.38
C GLU A 479 -10.46 -7.39 -16.84
N ILE A 480 -10.09 -6.56 -17.83
CA ILE A 480 -11.02 -5.58 -18.41
C ILE A 480 -11.93 -6.29 -19.41
N VAL A 481 -13.22 -6.12 -19.23
CA VAL A 481 -14.20 -6.48 -20.24
C VAL A 481 -14.30 -5.31 -21.23
N TRP A 482 -13.75 -5.49 -22.42
CA TRP A 482 -13.77 -4.50 -23.48
C TRP A 482 -15.10 -4.49 -24.21
N ASN A 483 -15.54 -3.32 -24.64
CA ASN A 483 -16.74 -3.17 -25.47
C ASN A 483 -16.32 -2.98 -26.91
N ASP A 484 -16.11 -4.09 -27.64
CA ASP A 484 -15.67 -4.07 -29.03
C ASP A 484 -16.70 -3.38 -29.97
N ASP A 485 -18.00 -3.42 -29.62
CA ASP A 485 -19.07 -2.75 -30.39
C ASP A 485 -19.14 -1.23 -30.13
N ALA A 486 -18.33 -0.67 -29.22
CA ALA A 486 -18.45 0.75 -28.79
C ALA A 486 -18.20 1.70 -29.95
N TYR A 487 -17.16 1.44 -30.74
CA TYR A 487 -16.78 2.27 -31.89
C TYR A 487 -17.77 2.15 -33.06
N ASP A 488 -18.25 0.95 -33.34
CA ASP A 488 -19.20 0.70 -34.42
C ASP A 488 -20.58 1.30 -34.10
N SER A 489 -20.97 1.33 -32.85
CA SER A 489 -22.21 1.95 -32.38
C SER A 489 -22.21 3.49 -32.42
N LEU A 490 -21.06 4.11 -32.67
CA LEU A 490 -20.93 5.55 -32.80
C LEU A 490 -21.59 6.05 -34.10
N VAL A 491 -22.54 6.96 -33.99
CA VAL A 491 -23.24 7.50 -35.16
C VAL A 491 -22.51 8.71 -35.74
N LEU A 492 -21.49 8.42 -36.55
CA LEU A 492 -20.70 9.39 -37.29
C LEU A 492 -20.59 8.97 -38.78
N PRO A 493 -20.36 9.92 -39.72
CA PRO A 493 -20.02 9.57 -41.09
C PRO A 493 -18.82 8.62 -41.15
N ASN A 494 -18.90 7.63 -42.02
CA ASN A 494 -17.85 6.59 -42.13
C ASN A 494 -16.47 7.17 -42.44
N ASP A 495 -16.40 8.21 -43.30
CA ASP A 495 -15.15 8.89 -43.63
C ASP A 495 -14.49 9.50 -42.39
N LYS A 496 -15.27 10.14 -41.50
CA LYS A 496 -14.76 10.70 -40.25
C LYS A 496 -14.31 9.59 -39.28
N LYS A 497 -15.09 8.49 -39.20
CA LYS A 497 -14.71 7.33 -38.37
C LYS A 497 -13.39 6.73 -38.84
N SER A 498 -13.26 6.41 -40.13
CA SER A 498 -12.05 5.79 -40.70
C SER A 498 -10.83 6.70 -40.51
N THR A 499 -10.97 8.01 -40.72
CA THR A 499 -9.89 8.98 -40.51
C THR A 499 -9.41 9.02 -39.05
N VAL A 500 -10.32 9.13 -38.08
CA VAL A 500 -9.94 9.15 -36.65
C VAL A 500 -9.22 7.86 -36.27
N ARG A 501 -9.80 6.71 -36.68
CA ARG A 501 -9.22 5.40 -36.38
C ARG A 501 -7.81 5.26 -36.99
N ALA A 502 -7.65 5.56 -38.24
CA ALA A 502 -6.37 5.43 -38.95
C ALA A 502 -5.28 6.31 -38.32
N LEU A 503 -5.60 7.57 -37.97
CA LEU A 503 -4.64 8.48 -37.35
C LEU A 503 -4.22 8.02 -35.95
N VAL A 504 -5.17 7.56 -35.16
CA VAL A 504 -4.89 7.12 -33.77
C VAL A 504 -4.13 5.79 -33.79
N GLU A 505 -4.49 4.84 -34.62
CA GLU A 505 -3.75 3.58 -34.83
C GLU A 505 -2.34 3.85 -35.37
N SER A 506 -2.18 4.73 -36.35
CA SER A 506 -0.87 5.10 -36.86
C SER A 506 0.02 5.73 -35.79
N HIS A 507 -0.49 6.67 -35.00
CA HIS A 507 0.26 7.30 -33.93
C HIS A 507 0.66 6.30 -32.82
N LYS A 508 -0.22 5.34 -32.49
CA LYS A 508 0.05 4.38 -31.42
C LYS A 508 1.02 3.28 -31.85
N PHE A 509 0.85 2.72 -33.03
CA PHE A 509 1.58 1.52 -33.47
C PHE A 509 2.78 1.81 -34.39
N HIS A 510 2.88 3.00 -34.97
CA HIS A 510 3.94 3.38 -35.91
C HIS A 510 4.58 4.72 -35.60
N PRO A 511 4.99 4.99 -34.33
CA PRO A 511 5.55 6.31 -33.96
C PRO A 511 6.87 6.64 -34.69
N ALA A 512 7.62 5.61 -35.10
CA ALA A 512 8.92 5.78 -35.78
C ALA A 512 8.80 6.20 -37.28
N GLN A 513 7.61 6.13 -37.87
CA GLN A 513 7.36 6.50 -39.25
C GLN A 513 6.74 7.91 -39.39
N ALA A 514 6.44 8.57 -38.28
CA ALA A 514 5.95 9.94 -38.30
C ALA A 514 7.07 10.89 -38.73
N ILE A 515 6.73 11.87 -39.61
CA ILE A 515 7.66 12.96 -39.98
C ILE A 515 7.94 13.77 -38.71
N ASP A 516 9.20 13.83 -38.30
CA ASP A 516 9.64 14.66 -37.14
C ASP A 516 9.75 16.13 -37.56
N ASP A 517 9.52 17.04 -36.61
CA ASP A 517 9.70 18.48 -36.85
C ASP A 517 11.18 18.80 -36.99
N VAL A 518 11.50 19.99 -37.50
CA VAL A 518 12.87 20.51 -37.62
C VAL A 518 13.63 20.52 -36.29
N ILE A 519 12.88 20.62 -35.18
CA ILE A 519 13.42 20.55 -33.80
C ILE A 519 12.91 19.24 -33.16
N GLN A 520 13.85 18.39 -32.78
CA GLN A 520 13.54 17.12 -32.13
C GLN A 520 12.70 17.32 -30.86
N GLY A 521 11.63 16.52 -30.70
CA GLY A 521 10.76 16.55 -29.53
C GLY A 521 9.58 17.51 -29.59
N LYS A 522 9.44 18.32 -30.64
CA LYS A 522 8.29 19.19 -30.89
C LYS A 522 7.27 18.51 -31.81
N GLY A 523 5.98 18.75 -31.58
CA GLY A 523 4.91 18.34 -32.50
C GLY A 523 4.65 16.82 -32.59
N LYS A 524 5.20 16.02 -31.70
CA LYS A 524 5.00 14.54 -31.71
C LYS A 524 3.65 14.09 -31.21
N GLY A 525 2.85 14.97 -30.58
CA GLY A 525 1.51 14.65 -30.12
C GLY A 525 0.47 14.68 -31.24
N LEU A 526 -0.64 13.98 -31.06
CA LEU A 526 -1.79 13.99 -31.96
C LEU A 526 -2.98 14.66 -31.27
N VAL A 527 -3.31 15.87 -31.68
CA VAL A 527 -4.35 16.70 -31.07
C VAL A 527 -5.61 16.72 -31.92
N PHE A 528 -6.73 16.24 -31.33
CA PHE A 528 -8.06 16.31 -31.93
C PHE A 528 -8.90 17.35 -31.22
N VAL A 529 -9.62 18.16 -31.96
CA VAL A 529 -10.67 19.05 -31.42
C VAL A 529 -12.04 18.55 -31.89
N LEU A 530 -12.88 18.21 -30.94
CA LEU A 530 -14.25 17.78 -31.16
C LEU A 530 -15.19 18.92 -30.77
N HIS A 531 -15.80 19.59 -31.76
CA HIS A 531 -16.59 20.78 -31.50
C HIS A 531 -18.03 20.68 -32.02
N GLY A 532 -18.97 21.37 -31.37
CA GLY A 532 -20.36 21.41 -31.77
C GLY A 532 -21.35 21.38 -30.60
N PRO A 533 -22.67 21.27 -30.87
CA PRO A 533 -23.71 21.31 -29.85
C PRO A 533 -23.54 20.24 -28.75
N PRO A 534 -24.06 20.46 -27.54
CA PRO A 534 -24.00 19.49 -26.45
C PRO A 534 -24.83 18.24 -26.78
N GLY A 535 -24.36 17.06 -26.31
CA GLY A 535 -25.07 15.79 -26.47
C GLY A 535 -25.01 15.17 -27.87
N THR A 536 -24.10 15.61 -28.74
CA THR A 536 -23.90 15.07 -30.11
C THR A 536 -22.87 13.94 -30.18
N GLY A 537 -22.23 13.55 -29.07
CA GLY A 537 -21.34 12.40 -29.00
C GLY A 537 -19.84 12.73 -28.98
N LYS A 538 -19.43 13.99 -28.73
CA LYS A 538 -18.01 14.39 -28.67
C LYS A 538 -17.19 13.56 -27.66
N THR A 539 -17.56 13.59 -26.41
CA THR A 539 -16.90 12.79 -25.34
C THR A 539 -16.98 11.30 -25.62
N LEU A 540 -18.15 10.80 -26.12
CA LEU A 540 -18.34 9.40 -26.48
C LEU A 540 -17.36 8.92 -27.58
N THR A 541 -16.94 9.81 -28.48
CA THR A 541 -15.96 9.45 -29.52
C THR A 541 -14.62 9.11 -28.90
N ALA A 542 -14.08 9.91 -27.97
CA ALA A 542 -12.84 9.61 -27.29
C ALA A 542 -12.96 8.31 -26.47
N GLU A 543 -14.07 8.11 -25.76
CA GLU A 543 -14.35 6.86 -25.02
C GLU A 543 -14.38 5.64 -25.97
N SER A 544 -15.07 5.75 -27.13
CA SER A 544 -15.16 4.65 -28.08
C SER A 544 -13.81 4.34 -28.75
N VAL A 545 -12.98 5.35 -28.99
CA VAL A 545 -11.63 5.19 -29.52
C VAL A 545 -10.76 4.44 -28.50
N SER A 546 -10.85 4.79 -27.21
CA SER A 546 -10.09 4.12 -26.16
C SER A 546 -10.46 2.64 -26.03
N GLU A 547 -11.75 2.31 -26.14
CA GLU A 547 -12.24 0.92 -26.18
C GLU A 547 -11.66 0.15 -27.37
N ALA A 548 -11.76 0.73 -28.57
CA ALA A 548 -11.27 0.09 -29.79
C ALA A 548 -9.76 -0.16 -29.77
N LEU A 549 -8.99 0.74 -29.16
CA LEU A 549 -7.53 0.63 -29.06
C LEU A 549 -7.08 -0.13 -27.81
N ARG A 550 -8.01 -0.54 -26.94
CA ARG A 550 -7.72 -1.18 -25.66
C ARG A 550 -6.69 -0.38 -24.85
N SER A 551 -6.87 0.95 -24.80
CA SER A 551 -5.96 1.89 -24.13
C SER A 551 -6.65 2.58 -22.96
N PRO A 552 -5.90 2.98 -21.93
CA PRO A 552 -6.45 3.80 -20.86
C PRO A 552 -6.97 5.13 -21.40
N LEU A 553 -8.08 5.62 -20.86
CA LEU A 553 -8.60 6.96 -21.12
C LEU A 553 -8.54 7.79 -19.84
N TYR A 554 -7.76 8.86 -19.88
CA TYR A 554 -7.67 9.80 -18.78
C TYR A 554 -8.54 11.01 -19.08
N ILE A 555 -9.66 11.14 -18.38
CA ILE A 555 -10.63 12.23 -18.58
C ILE A 555 -10.37 13.32 -17.54
N VAL A 556 -10.18 14.55 -18.00
CA VAL A 556 -10.00 15.75 -17.16
C VAL A 556 -11.00 16.81 -17.63
N SER A 557 -11.70 17.43 -16.69
CA SER A 557 -12.54 18.61 -17.00
C SER A 557 -11.77 19.89 -16.71
N ALA A 558 -12.09 20.95 -17.46
CA ALA A 558 -11.47 22.26 -17.24
C ALA A 558 -11.66 22.77 -15.81
N GLY A 559 -12.80 22.47 -15.19
CA GLY A 559 -13.09 22.88 -13.81
C GLY A 559 -12.19 22.23 -12.75
N GLU A 560 -11.60 21.06 -13.03
CA GLU A 560 -10.68 20.36 -12.12
C GLU A 560 -9.28 20.96 -12.10
N LEU A 561 -8.84 21.53 -13.21
CA LEU A 561 -7.53 22.15 -13.35
C LEU A 561 -7.43 23.51 -12.63
N GLY A 562 -8.57 24.14 -12.35
CA GLY A 562 -8.62 25.44 -11.69
C GLY A 562 -8.27 26.61 -12.62
N THR A 563 -8.26 27.81 -12.07
CA THR A 563 -8.05 29.07 -12.81
C THR A 563 -6.73 29.78 -12.43
N ASP A 564 -5.97 29.27 -11.48
CA ASP A 564 -4.66 29.83 -11.12
C ASP A 564 -3.59 29.34 -12.11
N PRO A 565 -2.88 30.24 -12.83
CA PRO A 565 -1.95 29.86 -13.87
C PRO A 565 -0.79 28.97 -13.40
N ALA A 566 -0.19 29.26 -12.23
CA ALA A 566 0.94 28.49 -11.71
C ALA A 566 0.53 27.06 -11.32
N ARG A 567 -0.62 26.93 -10.68
CA ARG A 567 -1.19 25.63 -10.33
C ARG A 567 -1.62 24.84 -11.56
N LEU A 568 -2.26 25.50 -12.54
CA LEU A 568 -2.63 24.89 -13.81
C LEU A 568 -1.42 24.28 -14.51
N GLU A 569 -0.31 25.01 -14.61
CA GLU A 569 0.90 24.54 -15.26
C GLU A 569 1.41 23.26 -14.60
N GLN A 570 1.56 23.26 -13.28
CA GLN A 570 2.06 22.12 -12.54
C GLN A 570 1.14 20.87 -12.66
N GLU A 571 -0.16 21.07 -12.50
CA GLU A 571 -1.11 19.94 -12.56
C GLU A 571 -1.25 19.39 -13.99
N LEU A 572 -1.32 20.29 -14.99
CA LEU A 572 -1.43 19.87 -16.38
C LEU A 572 -0.16 19.16 -16.85
N GLN A 573 1.03 19.64 -16.48
CA GLN A 573 2.29 18.98 -16.78
C GLN A 573 2.36 17.58 -16.18
N LYS A 574 1.96 17.40 -14.91
CA LYS A 574 1.87 16.08 -14.27
C LYS A 574 0.92 15.14 -15.03
N ILE A 575 -0.26 15.64 -15.42
CA ILE A 575 -1.25 14.86 -16.15
C ILE A 575 -0.72 14.43 -17.51
N LEU A 576 -0.06 15.35 -18.25
CA LEU A 576 0.53 15.06 -19.56
C LEU A 576 1.65 14.02 -19.45
N ASP A 577 2.54 14.15 -18.45
CA ASP A 577 3.62 13.19 -18.19
C ASP A 577 3.07 11.80 -17.83
N ILE A 578 2.07 11.74 -16.96
CA ILE A 578 1.42 10.49 -16.56
C ILE A 578 0.70 9.86 -17.75
N ALA A 579 -0.08 10.64 -18.50
CA ALA A 579 -0.80 10.12 -19.68
C ALA A 579 0.17 9.58 -20.74
N HIS A 580 1.29 10.27 -20.96
CA HIS A 580 2.34 9.80 -21.86
C HIS A 580 2.98 8.49 -21.37
N SER A 581 3.39 8.42 -20.08
CA SER A 581 4.00 7.22 -19.49
C SER A 581 3.09 6.00 -19.54
N TRP A 582 1.77 6.18 -19.44
CA TRP A 582 0.78 5.12 -19.53
C TRP A 582 0.33 4.78 -20.96
N GLY A 583 0.78 5.52 -21.96
CA GLY A 583 0.24 5.42 -23.32
C GLY A 583 -1.28 5.66 -23.36
N ALA A 584 -1.77 6.48 -22.42
CA ALA A 584 -3.18 6.76 -22.27
C ALA A 584 -3.64 7.84 -23.28
N LEU A 585 -4.90 7.71 -23.74
CA LEU A 585 -5.56 8.80 -24.40
C LEU A 585 -5.97 9.82 -23.36
N LEU A 586 -5.64 11.09 -23.58
CA LEU A 586 -6.07 12.19 -22.72
C LEU A 586 -7.29 12.87 -23.33
N LEU A 587 -8.34 13.03 -22.54
CA LEU A 587 -9.53 13.79 -22.91
C LEU A 587 -9.68 14.98 -21.98
N LEU A 588 -9.57 16.20 -22.54
CA LEU A 588 -9.94 17.43 -21.84
C LEU A 588 -11.34 17.83 -22.27
N ASP A 589 -12.29 17.64 -21.36
CA ASP A 589 -13.69 17.96 -21.59
C ASP A 589 -13.98 19.42 -21.21
N GLU A 590 -14.81 20.10 -22.04
CA GLU A 590 -15.15 21.51 -21.86
C GLU A 590 -13.92 22.44 -21.85
N ALA A 591 -13.00 22.22 -22.79
CA ALA A 591 -11.72 22.93 -22.87
C ALA A 591 -11.82 24.40 -23.33
N ASP A 592 -13.02 24.92 -23.57
CA ASP A 592 -13.28 26.29 -24.03
C ASP A 592 -12.58 27.36 -23.17
N VAL A 593 -12.51 27.15 -21.85
CA VAL A 593 -11.83 28.09 -20.94
C VAL A 593 -10.36 28.31 -21.28
N PHE A 594 -9.67 27.29 -21.80
CA PHE A 594 -8.25 27.32 -22.17
C PHE A 594 -8.02 27.65 -23.64
N LEU A 595 -9.05 27.58 -24.47
CA LEU A 595 -8.95 27.75 -25.92
C LEU A 595 -9.44 29.13 -26.40
N GLU A 596 -10.07 29.91 -25.51
CA GLU A 596 -10.71 31.18 -25.84
C GLU A 596 -9.66 32.25 -26.20
N LYS A 597 -10.03 33.12 -27.16
CA LYS A 597 -9.16 34.18 -27.68
C LYS A 597 -8.65 35.09 -26.59
N ARG A 598 -7.37 35.43 -26.63
CA ARG A 598 -6.73 36.36 -25.71
C ARG A 598 -7.27 37.78 -25.89
N GLU A 599 -7.60 38.42 -24.77
CA GLU A 599 -8.07 39.83 -24.74
C GLU A 599 -7.06 40.69 -23.98
N VAL A 600 -6.91 41.96 -24.44
CA VAL A 600 -5.88 42.87 -23.90
C VAL A 600 -6.08 43.16 -22.40
N HIS A 601 -7.29 43.05 -21.91
CA HIS A 601 -7.65 43.41 -20.54
C HIS A 601 -7.70 42.24 -19.57
N ASP A 602 -7.60 40.97 -20.05
CA ASP A 602 -7.70 39.78 -19.21
C ASP A 602 -6.34 39.05 -19.11
N ILE A 603 -5.46 39.56 -18.24
CA ILE A 603 -4.12 39.03 -18.05
C ILE A 603 -4.14 37.57 -17.53
N HIS A 604 -5.09 37.24 -16.62
CA HIS A 604 -5.21 35.91 -16.08
C HIS A 604 -5.57 34.87 -17.13
N ARG A 605 -6.57 35.14 -17.94
CA ARG A 605 -6.96 34.28 -19.05
C ARG A 605 -5.84 34.14 -20.07
N ASN A 606 -5.19 35.24 -20.43
CA ASN A 606 -4.08 35.23 -21.37
C ASN A 606 -2.91 34.35 -20.87
N ALA A 607 -2.64 34.34 -19.56
CA ALA A 607 -1.66 33.46 -18.96
C ALA A 607 -2.06 31.99 -19.07
N LEU A 608 -3.31 31.63 -18.75
CA LEU A 608 -3.85 30.27 -18.89
C LEU A 608 -3.72 29.74 -20.33
N VAL A 609 -4.17 30.54 -21.31
CA VAL A 609 -4.10 30.19 -22.74
C VAL A 609 -2.66 30.01 -23.18
N SER A 610 -1.74 30.87 -22.74
CA SER A 610 -0.32 30.80 -23.11
C SER A 610 0.40 29.56 -22.54
N ILE A 611 0.10 29.21 -21.29
CA ILE A 611 0.60 27.97 -20.64
C ILE A 611 0.08 26.75 -21.40
N PHE A 612 -1.22 26.71 -21.69
CA PHE A 612 -1.82 25.58 -22.37
C PHE A 612 -1.23 25.41 -23.80
N LEU A 613 -1.08 26.50 -24.56
CA LEU A 613 -0.45 26.48 -25.89
C LEU A 613 0.99 25.94 -25.83
N ARG A 614 1.78 26.34 -24.82
CA ARG A 614 3.14 25.89 -24.64
C ARG A 614 3.17 24.39 -24.33
N LEU A 615 2.37 23.91 -23.41
CA LEU A 615 2.35 22.50 -23.02
C LEU A 615 1.88 21.57 -24.15
N LEU A 616 0.90 22.01 -24.97
CA LEU A 616 0.47 21.26 -26.15
C LEU A 616 1.58 21.05 -27.18
N GLU A 617 2.50 21.97 -27.29
CA GLU A 617 3.59 21.92 -28.26
C GLU A 617 4.61 20.80 -27.95
N TYR A 618 4.75 20.46 -26.66
CA TYR A 618 5.69 19.43 -26.18
C TYR A 618 5.01 18.09 -25.80
N PHE A 619 3.70 18.03 -25.87
CA PHE A 619 2.98 16.79 -25.55
C PHE A 619 3.24 15.71 -26.62
N GLN A 620 3.51 14.48 -26.16
CA GLN A 620 3.85 13.33 -27.03
C GLN A 620 2.81 12.20 -26.90
N GLY A 621 1.54 12.50 -26.87
CA GLY A 621 0.48 11.52 -26.74
C GLY A 621 -0.70 11.86 -27.62
N ILE A 622 -1.82 11.19 -27.41
CA ILE A 622 -3.09 11.43 -28.11
C ILE A 622 -3.98 12.26 -27.22
N LEU A 623 -4.35 13.45 -27.65
CA LEU A 623 -5.19 14.39 -26.93
C LEU A 623 -6.49 14.66 -27.67
N PHE A 624 -7.61 14.48 -26.98
CA PHE A 624 -8.93 14.93 -27.41
C PHE A 624 -9.36 16.14 -26.61
N LEU A 625 -9.72 17.21 -27.30
CA LEU A 625 -10.30 18.43 -26.71
C LEU A 625 -11.77 18.50 -27.12
N THR A 626 -12.66 18.67 -26.17
CA THR A 626 -14.07 18.93 -26.49
C THR A 626 -14.45 20.36 -26.18
N THR A 627 -15.29 20.95 -27.03
CA THR A 627 -15.85 22.29 -26.79
C THR A 627 -17.22 22.44 -27.41
N ASN A 628 -18.00 23.32 -26.85
CA ASN A 628 -19.28 23.75 -27.40
C ASN A 628 -19.17 25.08 -28.16
N ARG A 629 -18.00 25.78 -28.08
CA ARG A 629 -17.77 27.13 -28.63
C ARG A 629 -16.51 27.14 -29.51
N VAL A 630 -16.68 27.23 -30.81
CA VAL A 630 -15.55 27.26 -31.76
C VAL A 630 -15.21 28.68 -32.20
N GLU A 631 -16.21 29.56 -32.19
CA GLU A 631 -16.08 30.93 -32.72
C GLU A 631 -15.16 31.81 -31.88
N THR A 632 -14.82 31.36 -30.67
CA THR A 632 -14.01 32.12 -29.71
C THR A 632 -12.55 31.62 -29.62
N PHE A 633 -12.08 30.73 -30.49
CA PHE A 633 -10.75 30.18 -30.41
C PHE A 633 -9.65 31.18 -30.74
N ASP A 634 -8.55 31.11 -29.98
CA ASP A 634 -7.33 31.84 -30.30
C ASP A 634 -6.67 31.26 -31.55
N ASP A 635 -6.27 32.13 -32.46
CA ASP A 635 -5.71 31.75 -33.76
C ASP A 635 -4.45 30.87 -33.64
N ALA A 636 -3.70 30.99 -32.55
CA ALA A 636 -2.49 30.18 -32.26
C ALA A 636 -2.80 28.68 -32.07
N PHE A 637 -4.05 28.31 -31.75
CA PHE A 637 -4.42 26.90 -31.68
C PHE A 637 -4.49 26.21 -33.03
N GLN A 638 -4.82 26.93 -34.11
CA GLN A 638 -4.95 26.34 -35.44
C GLN A 638 -3.67 25.61 -35.89
N SER A 639 -2.51 26.15 -35.53
CA SER A 639 -1.20 25.52 -35.88
C SER A 639 -0.86 24.27 -35.06
N ARG A 640 -1.57 23.98 -33.96
CA ARG A 640 -1.32 22.88 -33.05
C ARG A 640 -2.39 21.79 -33.08
N ILE A 641 -3.50 22.06 -33.76
CA ILE A 641 -4.60 21.11 -33.96
C ILE A 641 -4.33 20.30 -35.23
N HIS A 642 -4.25 18.98 -35.09
CA HIS A 642 -4.04 18.10 -36.21
C HIS A 642 -5.35 17.78 -36.94
N VAL A 643 -6.45 17.63 -36.16
CA VAL A 643 -7.77 17.31 -36.68
C VAL A 643 -8.86 18.06 -35.94
N ALA A 644 -9.69 18.78 -36.65
CA ALA A 644 -10.90 19.41 -36.12
C ALA A 644 -12.14 18.68 -36.63
N LEU A 645 -12.92 18.09 -35.75
CA LEU A 645 -14.15 17.37 -36.13
C LEU A 645 -15.37 18.15 -35.69
N ARG A 646 -16.15 18.61 -36.65
CA ARG A 646 -17.41 19.26 -36.39
C ARG A 646 -18.53 18.23 -36.18
N TYR A 647 -19.24 18.39 -35.10
CA TYR A 647 -20.46 17.69 -34.75
C TYR A 647 -21.65 18.63 -34.98
N ASP A 648 -22.46 18.30 -35.95
CA ASP A 648 -23.69 19.04 -36.25
C ASP A 648 -24.84 18.50 -35.39
N GLU A 649 -25.98 19.22 -35.39
CA GLU A 649 -27.19 18.68 -34.80
C GLU A 649 -27.54 17.31 -35.42
N LEU A 650 -28.05 16.42 -34.57
CA LEU A 650 -28.40 15.07 -35.02
C LEU A 650 -29.46 15.13 -36.10
N THR A 651 -29.17 14.52 -37.27
CA THR A 651 -30.14 14.35 -38.33
C THR A 651 -31.22 13.35 -37.90
N PRO A 652 -32.43 13.38 -38.49
CA PRO A 652 -33.46 12.38 -38.19
C PRO A 652 -32.96 10.93 -38.42
N LYS A 653 -32.12 10.70 -39.42
CA LYS A 653 -31.49 9.39 -39.64
C LYS A 653 -30.60 9.00 -38.50
N ALA A 654 -29.75 9.90 -38.00
CA ALA A 654 -28.87 9.66 -36.85
C ALA A 654 -29.68 9.39 -35.58
N ARG A 655 -30.74 10.19 -35.29
CA ARG A 655 -31.61 9.95 -34.13
C ARG A 655 -32.28 8.57 -34.19
N LYS A 656 -32.74 8.16 -35.36
CA LYS A 656 -33.30 6.82 -35.55
C LYS A 656 -32.31 5.71 -35.19
N GLU A 657 -31.07 5.82 -35.65
CA GLU A 657 -30.02 4.83 -35.36
C GLU A 657 -29.68 4.82 -33.86
N ILE A 658 -29.59 5.99 -33.20
CA ILE A 658 -29.35 6.09 -31.77
C ILE A 658 -30.48 5.43 -30.96
N TRP A 659 -31.76 5.66 -31.32
CA TRP A 659 -32.88 4.97 -30.68
C TRP A 659 -32.80 3.44 -30.84
N LYS A 660 -32.50 2.96 -32.07
CA LYS A 660 -32.31 1.53 -32.31
C LYS A 660 -31.21 0.95 -31.41
N ASN A 661 -30.07 1.62 -31.37
CA ASN A 661 -28.93 1.15 -30.53
C ASN A 661 -29.27 1.09 -29.07
N PHE A 662 -29.99 2.06 -28.51
CA PHE A 662 -30.36 2.01 -27.08
C PHE A 662 -31.42 0.94 -26.80
N ILE A 663 -32.43 0.80 -27.62
CA ILE A 663 -33.49 -0.22 -27.46
C ILE A 663 -32.88 -1.62 -27.59
N GLU A 664 -31.96 -1.83 -28.55
CA GLU A 664 -31.26 -3.10 -28.70
C GLU A 664 -30.36 -3.42 -27.50
N ARG A 665 -29.69 -2.42 -26.92
CA ARG A 665 -28.95 -2.61 -25.68
C ARG A 665 -29.84 -3.03 -24.52
N VAL A 666 -31.00 -2.43 -24.38
CA VAL A 666 -32.00 -2.83 -23.36
C VAL A 666 -32.46 -4.25 -23.59
N ARG A 667 -32.66 -4.68 -24.87
CA ARG A 667 -33.01 -6.04 -25.22
C ARG A 667 -31.92 -7.05 -24.83
N LYS A 668 -30.66 -6.79 -25.23
CA LYS A 668 -29.51 -7.65 -24.90
C LYS A 668 -29.33 -7.77 -23.39
N GLN A 669 -29.51 -6.68 -22.64
CA GLN A 669 -29.43 -6.68 -21.19
C GLN A 669 -30.56 -7.49 -20.55
N GLY A 670 -31.77 -7.45 -21.11
CA GLY A 670 -32.90 -8.27 -20.69
C GLY A 670 -32.62 -9.76 -20.88
N GLU A 671 -32.12 -10.18 -22.04
CA GLU A 671 -31.78 -11.57 -22.36
C GLU A 671 -30.67 -12.13 -21.43
N LEU A 672 -29.64 -11.33 -21.10
CA LEU A 672 -28.58 -11.73 -20.18
C LEU A 672 -29.09 -11.92 -18.74
N ASN A 673 -30.02 -11.11 -18.32
CA ASN A 673 -30.57 -11.20 -16.95
C ASN A 673 -31.63 -12.32 -16.82
N GLU A 674 -32.34 -12.71 -17.88
CA GLU A 674 -33.23 -13.88 -17.88
C GLU A 674 -32.49 -15.18 -17.56
N GLN A 675 -31.18 -15.27 -17.85
CA GLN A 675 -30.33 -16.41 -17.51
C GLN A 675 -29.89 -16.42 -16.01
N SER A 676 -30.09 -15.33 -15.27
CA SER A 676 -29.58 -15.15 -13.89
C SER A 676 -30.65 -15.15 -12.78
N ASP A 677 -31.87 -15.70 -13.02
CA ASP A 677 -32.95 -15.91 -12.03
C ASP A 677 -33.32 -14.68 -11.14
N THR A 678 -33.04 -13.46 -11.62
CA THR A 678 -33.42 -12.22 -10.93
C THR A 678 -34.78 -11.73 -11.40
N ARG A 679 -35.71 -11.51 -10.46
CA ARG A 679 -37.14 -11.18 -10.68
C ARG A 679 -37.41 -9.82 -11.37
N ASP A 680 -36.39 -9.05 -11.69
CA ASP A 680 -36.51 -7.67 -12.22
C ASP A 680 -36.18 -7.56 -13.72
N VAL A 681 -36.47 -8.59 -14.50
CA VAL A 681 -36.14 -8.59 -15.93
C VAL A 681 -37.33 -8.18 -16.75
N VAL A 682 -37.23 -7.05 -17.39
CA VAL A 682 -38.22 -6.56 -18.36
C VAL A 682 -37.66 -6.75 -19.78
N GLY A 683 -38.26 -7.67 -20.53
CA GLY A 683 -37.99 -7.80 -21.97
C GLY A 683 -38.43 -6.55 -22.74
N VAL A 684 -37.99 -6.44 -23.98
CA VAL A 684 -38.40 -5.36 -24.89
C VAL A 684 -39.46 -5.91 -25.87
N ASP A 685 -40.53 -5.18 -26.06
CA ASP A 685 -41.56 -5.48 -27.08
C ASP A 685 -41.02 -5.24 -28.50
N LYS A 686 -41.75 -5.70 -29.49
CA LYS A 686 -41.35 -5.46 -30.88
C LYS A 686 -41.63 -4.02 -31.28
N PHE A 687 -40.54 -3.29 -31.62
CA PHE A 687 -40.63 -1.97 -32.21
C PHE A 687 -40.61 -2.09 -33.74
N SER A 688 -41.58 -1.44 -34.40
CA SER A 688 -41.63 -1.37 -35.86
C SER A 688 -40.68 -0.29 -36.40
N GLU A 689 -40.35 -0.38 -37.70
CA GLU A 689 -39.58 0.69 -38.37
C GLU A 689 -40.31 2.04 -38.35
N GLU A 690 -41.66 2.02 -38.35
CA GLU A 690 -42.49 3.22 -38.25
C GLU A 690 -42.38 3.87 -36.87
N ASP A 691 -42.28 3.09 -35.78
CA ASP A 691 -42.08 3.61 -34.44
C ASP A 691 -40.75 4.37 -34.34
N PHE A 692 -39.66 3.81 -34.90
CA PHE A 692 -38.36 4.48 -34.94
C PHE A 692 -38.38 5.76 -35.80
N VAL A 693 -39.15 5.78 -36.90
CA VAL A 693 -39.36 6.98 -37.69
C VAL A 693 -40.14 8.03 -36.90
N ALA A 694 -41.18 7.65 -36.17
CA ALA A 694 -41.92 8.54 -35.28
C ALA A 694 -41.02 9.16 -34.22
N LEU A 695 -40.22 8.33 -33.50
CA LEU A 695 -39.27 8.78 -32.47
C LEU A 695 -38.20 9.72 -33.04
N SER A 696 -37.77 9.50 -34.31
CA SER A 696 -36.73 10.32 -34.94
C SER A 696 -37.21 11.77 -35.26
N ARG A 697 -38.50 12.02 -35.30
CA ARG A 697 -39.08 13.36 -35.59
C ARG A 697 -38.88 14.33 -34.42
N HIS A 698 -38.82 13.82 -33.19
CA HIS A 698 -38.53 14.65 -32.00
C HIS A 698 -37.11 15.20 -32.08
N ARG A 699 -36.95 16.52 -31.90
CA ARG A 699 -35.64 17.19 -31.93
C ARG A 699 -34.87 16.95 -30.61
N LEU A 700 -34.33 15.77 -30.44
CA LEU A 700 -33.60 15.34 -29.24
C LEU A 700 -32.12 15.16 -29.56
N ASN A 701 -31.27 15.47 -28.60
CA ASN A 701 -29.86 15.13 -28.66
C ASN A 701 -29.59 13.71 -28.10
N GLY A 702 -28.41 13.16 -28.31
CA GLY A 702 -28.09 11.77 -27.94
C GLY A 702 -28.17 11.53 -26.42
N ARG A 703 -27.85 12.54 -25.59
CA ARG A 703 -27.98 12.47 -24.12
C ARG A 703 -29.45 12.40 -23.69
N GLN A 704 -30.30 13.20 -24.32
CA GLN A 704 -31.75 13.18 -24.08
C GLN A 704 -32.35 11.83 -24.49
N ILE A 705 -32.01 11.30 -25.67
CA ILE A 705 -32.47 9.99 -26.11
C ILE A 705 -32.09 8.88 -25.12
N LYS A 706 -30.82 8.86 -24.66
CA LYS A 706 -30.34 7.93 -23.63
C LYS A 706 -31.16 8.02 -22.34
N ASN A 707 -31.36 9.24 -21.85
CA ASN A 707 -32.11 9.46 -20.62
C ASN A 707 -33.58 9.00 -20.75
N MET A 708 -34.23 9.31 -21.86
CA MET A 708 -35.60 8.89 -22.12
C MET A 708 -35.74 7.37 -22.25
N ALA A 709 -34.84 6.72 -22.96
CA ALA A 709 -34.84 5.26 -23.06
C ALA A 709 -34.67 4.61 -21.67
N ARG A 710 -33.77 5.13 -20.86
CA ARG A 710 -33.52 4.63 -19.49
C ARG A 710 -34.72 4.88 -18.55
N THR A 711 -35.34 6.05 -18.63
CA THR A 711 -36.53 6.38 -17.83
C THR A 711 -37.72 5.52 -18.25
N ALA A 712 -37.92 5.31 -19.56
CA ALA A 712 -38.97 4.43 -20.07
C ALA A 712 -38.75 2.96 -19.66
N GLN A 713 -37.50 2.49 -19.63
CA GLN A 713 -37.15 1.18 -19.10
C GLN A 713 -37.47 1.06 -17.61
N ALA A 714 -37.13 2.07 -16.81
CA ALA A 714 -37.45 2.09 -15.37
C ALA A 714 -38.97 2.06 -15.09
N LEU A 715 -39.76 2.78 -15.90
CA LEU A 715 -41.23 2.72 -15.84
C LEU A 715 -41.75 1.32 -16.16
N ALA A 716 -41.24 0.69 -17.22
CA ALA A 716 -41.64 -0.64 -17.62
C ALA A 716 -41.28 -1.69 -16.53
N ILE A 717 -40.13 -1.59 -15.88
CA ILE A 717 -39.72 -2.44 -14.75
C ILE A 717 -40.69 -2.26 -13.59
N ASN A 718 -41.02 -1.02 -13.22
CA ASN A 718 -41.93 -0.74 -12.12
C ASN A 718 -43.36 -1.25 -12.36
N GLU A 719 -43.81 -1.24 -13.62
CA GLU A 719 -45.12 -1.76 -14.03
C GLU A 719 -45.12 -3.30 -14.28
N GLY A 720 -43.96 -3.94 -14.20
CA GLY A 720 -43.81 -5.39 -14.47
C GLY A 720 -44.16 -5.76 -15.93
N GLN A 721 -44.01 -4.83 -16.87
CA GLN A 721 -44.34 -4.98 -18.26
C GLN A 721 -43.11 -4.88 -19.17
N LYS A 722 -43.21 -5.43 -20.40
CA LYS A 722 -42.17 -5.21 -21.40
C LYS A 722 -42.07 -3.74 -21.78
N LEU A 723 -40.87 -3.28 -22.10
CA LEU A 723 -40.69 -1.92 -22.61
C LEU A 723 -41.43 -1.77 -23.93
N THR A 724 -42.44 -0.91 -23.97
CA THR A 724 -43.30 -0.64 -25.14
C THR A 724 -43.13 0.81 -25.62
N MET A 725 -43.63 1.08 -26.82
CA MET A 725 -43.72 2.44 -27.35
C MET A 725 -44.56 3.38 -26.45
N GLY A 726 -45.55 2.81 -25.72
CA GLY A 726 -46.37 3.58 -24.76
C GLY A 726 -45.58 4.18 -23.61
N HIS A 727 -44.61 3.45 -23.07
CA HIS A 727 -43.71 3.96 -22.00
C HIS A 727 -42.83 5.11 -22.51
N ILE A 728 -42.30 4.97 -23.76
CA ILE A 728 -41.46 6.02 -24.36
C ILE A 728 -42.30 7.28 -24.63
N LYS A 729 -43.53 7.14 -25.16
CA LYS A 729 -44.40 8.30 -25.41
C LYS A 729 -44.74 9.06 -24.14
N ARG A 730 -45.04 8.37 -23.02
CA ARG A 730 -45.30 9.03 -21.74
C ARG A 730 -44.10 9.88 -21.25
N VAL A 731 -42.86 9.33 -21.41
CA VAL A 731 -41.67 10.11 -21.06
C VAL A 731 -41.43 11.28 -21.98
N LEU A 732 -41.71 11.11 -23.29
CA LEU A 732 -41.63 12.19 -24.28
C LEU A 732 -42.61 13.33 -23.96
N ASP A 733 -43.86 13.00 -23.65
CA ASP A 733 -44.88 13.99 -23.31
C ASP A 733 -44.50 14.87 -22.08
N VAL A 734 -43.92 14.22 -21.05
CA VAL A 734 -43.39 14.93 -19.87
C VAL A 734 -42.25 15.85 -20.26
N ALA A 735 -41.31 15.37 -21.07
CA ALA A 735 -40.16 16.17 -21.51
C ALA A 735 -40.57 17.33 -22.41
N GLU A 736 -41.54 17.16 -23.32
CA GLU A 736 -42.03 18.20 -24.16
C GLU A 736 -42.81 19.28 -23.37
N THR A 737 -43.53 18.87 -22.31
CA THR A 737 -44.19 19.81 -21.39
C THR A 737 -43.15 20.65 -20.68
N PHE A 738 -42.09 20.04 -20.14
CA PHE A 738 -41.01 20.75 -19.50
C PHE A 738 -40.26 21.71 -20.46
N ASP A 739 -39.98 21.27 -21.69
CA ASP A 739 -39.35 22.12 -22.73
C ASP A 739 -40.24 23.33 -23.08
N ARG A 740 -41.56 23.16 -23.09
CA ARG A 740 -42.53 24.22 -23.35
C ARG A 740 -42.54 25.24 -22.21
N ASP A 741 -42.49 24.76 -20.97
CA ASP A 741 -42.43 25.61 -19.79
C ASP A 741 -41.13 26.43 -19.74
N LEU A 742 -40.00 25.83 -20.05
CA LEU A 742 -38.70 26.52 -20.15
C LEU A 742 -38.64 27.58 -21.24
N LYS A 743 -39.31 27.37 -22.37
CA LYS A 743 -39.34 28.32 -23.50
C LYS A 743 -40.38 29.44 -23.37
N GLY A 744 -40.97 29.61 -22.19
CA GLY A 744 -41.95 30.67 -21.95
C GLY A 744 -43.40 30.26 -22.20
N GLY A 745 -43.77 29.00 -21.86
CA GLY A 745 -45.15 28.53 -21.84
C GLY A 745 -46.04 29.35 -20.89
N SER A 746 -47.34 29.14 -20.96
CA SER A 746 -48.34 29.89 -20.20
C SER A 746 -48.07 30.02 -18.70
N GLY A 747 -47.42 29.02 -18.09
CA GLY A 747 -47.03 29.04 -16.69
C GLY A 747 -45.93 30.05 -16.34
N TYR A 748 -45.00 30.34 -17.24
CA TYR A 748 -43.95 31.36 -17.03
C TYR A 748 -44.52 32.76 -17.12
N LEU A 749 -45.44 33.00 -18.04
CA LEU A 749 -46.16 34.31 -18.16
C LEU A 749 -47.05 34.55 -16.96
N ASP A 750 -47.71 33.55 -16.40
CA ASP A 750 -48.53 33.64 -15.19
C ASP A 750 -47.70 33.82 -13.93
N ALA A 751 -46.53 33.14 -13.81
CA ALA A 751 -45.59 33.37 -12.73
C ALA A 751 -45.01 34.81 -12.76
N MET A 752 -44.65 35.31 -13.94
CA MET A 752 -44.18 36.69 -14.10
C MET A 752 -45.27 37.74 -13.79
N ARG A 753 -46.53 37.44 -14.10
CA ARG A 753 -47.68 38.31 -13.76
C ARG A 753 -47.99 38.32 -12.26
N SER A 754 -47.62 37.29 -11.53
CA SER A 754 -47.79 37.24 -10.07
C SER A 754 -46.72 38.03 -9.30
N TYR A 755 -45.66 38.47 -9.96
CA TYR A 755 -44.59 39.31 -9.37
C TYR A 755 -44.67 40.79 -9.78
N THR A 756 -45.62 41.16 -10.62
CA THR A 756 -45.98 42.53 -10.90
C THR A 756 -47.30 42.90 -10.21
#